data_db777de5d3476719d273e01151e78993
#
_entry.id   db777de5d3476719d273e01151e78993
#
_cell.length_a   1.000
_cell.length_b   1.000
_cell.length_c   1.000
_cell.angle_alpha   90.00
_cell.angle_beta   90.00
_cell.angle_gamma   90.00
#
_symmetry.space_group_name_H-M   'P 1'
#
loop_
_entity.id
_entity.type
_entity.pdbx_description
1 polymer ?
#
loop_
_entity_poly.entity_id
_entity_poly.type
_entity_poly.pdbx_seq_one_letter_code
_entity_poly.pdbx_strand_id
1 'polypeptide(L)'
;VDGEAIHLHPLVCAPFNADFDGDQMSAHVPLSTEAQTEARVLMLSINNLRSPASGKVLTVPSQDMVIGTYFLTTAKDGVVGEGRVFSSLADALHAYECSVDEGRQGDVSSHNPLDIQAKISVRVSAKDANVEVGGRKFFRVMEDTGEAGGKRVEQRDYDVTERPVRFVTTAGRIILNRHCLPTNYPFINYKMSKGDISRLVNDCCDRYSTARIETILDAIKQTGFHYATVAGLSVSVWDAAIPKDKPELIDEAQNKVDRINGLYEKGRLSEIERHGEVVKVWTDCADTLGEKMLTGFSEENPIFMMADSGARGSKTQLRQLAGMRGLMADMSGDTIDLPIKANFREGLQPLEYFISTYGARKGLVDTASHTSDSGYLTRRLVDVAQDVIVREEDCETDEGVTYELIKVEDKKRVKNIDLVGRCVLSDVIDPKTGEVLIAKDNYIGSEADIDLLLEHGIEKVELRALLTCRSKYGVCQKCYGWDLSTRRPVSIGTSVGIIAAQSIGEPGTQLTMRTIHSGGVAGASDITQGLPTVARMFDVVGNVNEKILGREADLAPYTGVLQVTTEQAEKTLRILYPEDHSRILAEWQVPASVSFTPAIKEAVENDQEVEVSAGDQLTEGFVNFRKLRKLTGIESTMHTFVRSVKNVYTSQGVELNDKHIEVIARQMLRRVQVTNPGDSTYLLGQYVDRYAFADTVRNITLAGGAPPEAEPVILGTLKVASSIDSWLSSASFIRTAGVLTESAIKGEVDHLLDLKSNVIVGKKIPAGTGLRAYDDVELTYNGNKLTIAAKADTKPLPESAPDFLKDVEEQLPKKAEWIDGDFGYGGYSKNGRTLTNDEAKLYLYDDLEVSQRWTNKFSEVGIETVGDLIGKTEDDLLRIDGIGAKAIEELRDGLEAHNLLFILEPDEDEADSEDLSQLLNMVFSPDAGNDIMLGSAVPPTHSSDDELIGGSDIKSGDQVINEDLGSLQDLLSQVERGDGDEKLE
;
A
#
# COMPACT_ATOMS: atom_id res chain seq x y z
N VAL A 1 21.42 9.80 -25.40
CA VAL A 1 22.14 9.53 -24.16
C VAL A 1 23.54 9.06 -24.55
N ASP A 2 24.54 9.78 -24.15
CA ASP A 2 25.92 9.37 -24.37
C ASP A 2 26.24 8.30 -23.31
N GLY A 3 26.18 7.03 -23.69
CA GLY A 3 26.45 5.91 -22.80
C GLY A 3 25.46 4.75 -22.94
N GLU A 4 25.70 3.66 -22.19
CA GLU A 4 24.93 2.41 -22.24
C GLU A 4 23.89 2.32 -21.11
N ALA A 5 23.67 3.40 -20.34
CA ALA A 5 22.78 3.41 -19.18
C ALA A 5 21.39 3.99 -19.53
N ILE A 6 20.35 3.37 -18.99
CA ILE A 6 18.99 3.91 -19.01
C ILE A 6 18.86 4.95 -17.91
N HIS A 7 18.40 6.16 -18.23
CA HIS A 7 18.11 7.21 -17.26
C HIS A 7 16.68 7.07 -16.78
N LEU A 8 16.49 6.96 -15.47
CA LEU A 8 15.19 6.79 -14.86
C LEU A 8 14.86 8.02 -14.00
N HIS A 9 13.63 8.53 -14.12
CA HIS A 9 13.17 9.65 -13.31
C HIS A 9 13.15 9.26 -11.81
N PRO A 10 13.72 10.07 -10.90
CA PRO A 10 13.86 9.70 -9.48
C PRO A 10 12.55 9.34 -8.77
N LEU A 11 11.42 9.98 -9.10
CA LEU A 11 10.13 9.72 -8.48
C LEU A 11 9.53 8.36 -8.87
N VAL A 12 9.95 7.75 -9.97
CA VAL A 12 9.47 6.42 -10.37
C VAL A 12 10.37 5.28 -9.90
N CYS A 13 11.50 5.57 -9.25
CA CYS A 13 12.35 4.53 -8.65
C CYS A 13 11.59 3.69 -7.62
N ALA A 14 10.74 4.31 -6.79
CA ALA A 14 9.95 3.60 -5.79
C ALA A 14 8.92 2.64 -6.42
N PRO A 15 8.08 3.04 -7.42
CA PRO A 15 7.19 2.12 -8.12
C PRO A 15 7.91 0.97 -8.82
N PHE A 16 9.09 1.20 -9.38
CA PHE A 16 9.89 0.15 -10.01
C PHE A 16 10.69 -0.70 -9.01
N ASN A 17 10.71 -0.30 -7.73
CA ASN A 17 11.62 -0.85 -6.70
C ASN A 17 13.06 -0.92 -7.21
N ALA A 18 13.50 0.14 -7.92
CA ALA A 18 14.80 0.24 -8.56
C ALA A 18 15.74 1.16 -7.78
N ASP A 19 16.99 0.76 -7.71
CA ASP A 19 18.09 1.61 -7.27
C ASP A 19 19.21 1.61 -8.34
N PHE A 20 20.27 2.37 -8.11
CA PHE A 20 21.33 2.56 -9.10
C PHE A 20 22.62 1.81 -8.70
N ASP A 21 22.49 0.66 -8.05
CA ASP A 21 23.61 -0.19 -7.62
C ASP A 21 24.03 -1.25 -8.64
N GLY A 22 23.40 -1.26 -9.83
CA GLY A 22 23.66 -2.20 -10.92
C GLY A 22 22.42 -2.89 -11.44
N ASP A 23 21.22 -2.43 -11.08
CA ASP A 23 19.96 -2.95 -11.58
C ASP A 23 19.89 -2.87 -13.11
N GLN A 24 19.39 -3.93 -13.73
CA GLN A 24 19.19 -4.02 -15.18
C GLN A 24 17.73 -3.75 -15.54
N MET A 25 17.52 -3.03 -16.63
CA MET A 25 16.21 -2.74 -17.21
C MET A 25 16.19 -3.01 -18.69
N SER A 26 14.99 -3.29 -19.23
CA SER A 26 14.75 -3.48 -20.65
C SER A 26 13.72 -2.46 -21.14
N ALA A 27 13.90 -1.96 -22.36
CA ALA A 27 12.93 -1.13 -23.05
C ALA A 27 12.17 -1.98 -24.07
N HIS A 28 10.83 -1.87 -24.07
CA HIS A 28 9.95 -2.57 -25.00
C HIS A 28 9.16 -1.56 -25.82
N VAL A 29 9.10 -1.76 -27.13
CA VAL A 29 8.33 -0.91 -28.04
C VAL A 29 6.99 -1.59 -28.35
N PRO A 30 5.84 -0.97 -28.06
CA PRO A 30 4.55 -1.53 -28.43
C PRO A 30 4.36 -1.48 -29.94
N LEU A 31 4.06 -2.63 -30.57
CA LEU A 31 3.99 -2.76 -32.02
C LEU A 31 2.58 -2.51 -32.57
N SER A 32 1.52 -2.93 -31.87
CA SER A 32 0.15 -2.73 -32.34
C SER A 32 -0.47 -1.44 -31.79
N THR A 33 -1.49 -0.93 -32.48
CA THR A 33 -2.21 0.28 -32.05
C THR A 33 -2.91 0.10 -30.72
N GLU A 34 -3.42 -1.11 -30.46
CA GLU A 34 -4.02 -1.47 -29.17
C GLU A 34 -2.97 -1.42 -28.06
N ALA A 35 -1.80 -2.02 -28.29
CA ALA A 35 -0.72 -2.01 -27.32
C ALA A 35 -0.20 -0.59 -27.04
N GLN A 36 -0.11 0.27 -28.06
CA GLN A 36 0.25 1.69 -27.88
C GLN A 36 -0.80 2.44 -27.09
N THR A 37 -2.09 2.20 -27.32
CA THR A 37 -3.18 2.81 -26.56
C THR A 37 -3.15 2.34 -25.11
N GLU A 38 -2.99 1.05 -24.86
CA GLU A 38 -2.86 0.51 -23.51
C GLU A 38 -1.65 1.07 -22.77
N ALA A 39 -0.52 1.22 -23.46
CA ALA A 39 0.67 1.82 -22.87
C ALA A 39 0.42 3.26 -22.41
N ARG A 40 -0.25 4.08 -23.23
CA ARG A 40 -0.56 5.48 -22.90
C ARG A 40 -1.65 5.63 -21.85
N VAL A 41 -2.71 4.84 -21.92
CA VAL A 41 -3.88 4.99 -21.05
C VAL A 41 -3.69 4.26 -19.72
N LEU A 42 -3.16 3.04 -19.72
CA LEU A 42 -3.07 2.19 -18.55
C LEU A 42 -1.68 2.19 -17.91
N MET A 43 -0.59 2.19 -18.68
CA MET A 43 0.75 1.98 -18.15
C MET A 43 1.51 3.27 -17.84
N LEU A 44 1.09 4.42 -18.39
CA LEU A 44 1.77 5.69 -18.15
C LEU A 44 1.90 5.96 -16.64
N SER A 45 3.11 6.33 -16.18
CA SER A 45 3.43 6.48 -14.75
C SER A 45 2.54 7.49 -14.04
N ILE A 46 2.13 8.55 -14.73
CA ILE A 46 1.26 9.58 -14.19
C ILE A 46 -0.16 9.07 -13.87
N ASN A 47 -0.63 8.03 -14.58
CA ASN A 47 -1.92 7.40 -14.32
C ASN A 47 -1.84 6.38 -13.18
N ASN A 48 -0.62 6.00 -12.75
CA ASN A 48 -0.37 4.98 -11.72
C ASN A 48 0.36 5.56 -10.50
N LEU A 49 -0.09 6.69 -10.00
CA LEU A 49 0.55 7.39 -8.88
C LEU A 49 0.33 6.72 -7.54
N ARG A 50 -0.75 5.93 -7.37
CA ARG A 50 -1.16 5.33 -6.11
C ARG A 50 -0.93 3.83 -6.06
N SER A 51 -0.57 3.34 -4.86
CA SER A 51 -0.43 1.92 -4.61
C SER A 51 -1.80 1.21 -4.63
N PRO A 52 -1.95 0.11 -5.38
CA PRO A 52 -3.14 -0.71 -5.29
C PRO A 52 -3.27 -1.42 -3.93
N ALA A 53 -2.17 -1.58 -3.18
CA ALA A 53 -2.17 -2.25 -1.88
C ALA A 53 -2.75 -1.39 -0.75
N SER A 54 -2.45 -0.10 -0.71
CA SER A 54 -2.87 0.81 0.38
C SER A 54 -3.62 2.05 -0.08
N GLY A 55 -3.62 2.37 -1.39
CA GLY A 55 -4.21 3.60 -1.93
C GLY A 55 -3.39 4.86 -1.64
N LYS A 56 -2.23 4.74 -1.02
CA LYS A 56 -1.30 5.86 -0.80
C LYS A 56 -0.48 6.14 -2.06
N VAL A 57 -0.05 7.40 -2.22
CA VAL A 57 0.79 7.77 -3.36
C VAL A 57 2.16 7.11 -3.24
N LEU A 58 2.59 6.46 -4.32
CA LEU A 58 3.90 5.82 -4.44
C LEU A 58 4.99 6.80 -4.86
N THR A 59 4.67 7.74 -5.76
CA THR A 59 5.57 8.73 -6.32
C THR A 59 5.80 9.90 -5.35
N VAL A 60 6.39 9.62 -4.19
CA VAL A 60 6.66 10.61 -3.15
C VAL A 60 8.12 11.00 -3.19
N PRO A 61 8.45 12.31 -3.07
CA PRO A 61 9.83 12.76 -2.92
C PRO A 61 10.56 12.03 -1.79
N SER A 62 11.82 11.68 -2.03
CA SER A 62 12.66 10.92 -1.10
C SER A 62 14.06 11.50 -1.02
N GLN A 63 14.86 11.03 -0.06
CA GLN A 63 16.28 11.36 0.10
C GLN A 63 16.56 12.87 0.02
N ASP A 64 17.37 13.34 -0.93
CA ASP A 64 17.80 14.73 -1.06
C ASP A 64 16.65 15.69 -1.34
N MET A 65 15.60 15.25 -2.04
CA MET A 65 14.39 16.05 -2.25
C MET A 65 13.71 16.39 -0.92
N VAL A 66 13.68 15.44 0.01
CA VAL A 66 13.12 15.65 1.36
C VAL A 66 14.04 16.55 2.19
N ILE A 67 15.36 16.33 2.15
CA ILE A 67 16.34 17.15 2.87
C ILE A 67 16.25 18.61 2.44
N GLY A 68 16.21 18.86 1.12
CA GLY A 68 16.10 20.22 0.58
C GLY A 68 14.81 20.90 0.98
N THR A 69 13.68 20.21 0.92
CA THR A 69 12.37 20.73 1.35
C THR A 69 12.34 20.99 2.86
N TYR A 70 12.92 20.12 3.67
CA TYR A 70 13.06 20.27 5.11
C TYR A 70 13.90 21.47 5.46
N PHE A 71 15.10 21.62 4.86
CA PHE A 71 15.97 22.79 5.02
C PHE A 71 15.23 24.09 4.65
N LEU A 72 14.54 24.11 3.50
CA LEU A 72 13.79 25.25 3.01
C LEU A 72 12.67 25.71 3.95
N THR A 73 12.00 24.77 4.62
CA THR A 73 10.85 25.04 5.49
C THR A 73 11.20 25.20 6.96
N THR A 74 12.43 24.92 7.35
CA THR A 74 12.93 25.14 8.72
C THR A 74 13.01 26.63 9.01
N ALA A 75 12.61 27.05 10.21
CA ALA A 75 12.74 28.41 10.69
C ALA A 75 13.79 28.45 11.81
N LYS A 76 14.72 29.41 11.75
CA LYS A 76 15.74 29.65 12.77
C LYS A 76 15.54 30.98 13.46
N ASP A 77 15.90 31.04 14.75
CA ASP A 77 15.95 32.26 15.53
C ASP A 77 17.36 32.82 15.53
N GLY A 78 17.51 34.13 15.63
CA GLY A 78 18.81 34.81 15.70
C GLY A 78 19.57 34.92 14.37
N VAL A 79 18.96 34.61 13.24
CA VAL A 79 19.59 34.71 11.90
C VAL A 79 19.40 36.08 11.28
N VAL A 80 20.25 36.37 10.30
CA VAL A 80 20.27 37.69 9.64
C VAL A 80 18.94 37.96 8.92
N GLY A 81 18.30 39.12 9.21
CA GLY A 81 17.03 39.50 8.61
C GLY A 81 15.80 39.12 9.43
N GLU A 82 15.96 38.53 10.61
CA GLU A 82 14.84 38.20 11.50
C GLU A 82 14.03 39.47 11.89
N GLY A 83 12.71 39.32 11.99
CA GLY A 83 11.78 40.36 12.40
C GLY A 83 11.46 41.41 11.35
N ARG A 84 12.02 41.34 10.14
CA ARG A 84 11.71 42.28 9.06
C ARG A 84 10.26 42.17 8.63
N VAL A 85 9.74 43.31 8.14
CA VAL A 85 8.35 43.45 7.69
C VAL A 85 8.32 43.79 6.22
N PHE A 86 7.63 42.94 5.42
CA PHE A 86 7.48 43.14 3.99
C PHE A 86 6.03 43.49 3.62
N SER A 87 5.88 44.26 2.54
CA SER A 87 4.57 44.73 2.08
C SER A 87 3.79 43.67 1.32
N SER A 88 4.48 42.68 0.74
CA SER A 88 3.88 41.53 0.03
C SER A 88 4.79 40.30 0.06
N LEU A 89 4.24 39.14 -0.32
CA LEU A 89 5.01 37.91 -0.51
C LEU A 89 6.08 38.07 -1.59
N ALA A 90 5.76 38.80 -2.66
CA ALA A 90 6.69 39.10 -3.76
C ALA A 90 7.88 39.97 -3.33
N ASP A 91 7.64 40.99 -2.50
CA ASP A 91 8.73 41.85 -1.99
C ASP A 91 9.70 41.07 -1.08
N ALA A 92 9.17 40.14 -0.27
CA ALA A 92 9.98 39.28 0.58
C ALA A 92 10.87 38.34 -0.26
N LEU A 93 10.32 37.78 -1.34
CA LEU A 93 11.06 36.92 -2.25
C LEU A 93 12.15 37.67 -3.00
N HIS A 94 11.79 38.85 -3.57
CA HIS A 94 12.74 39.72 -4.27
C HIS A 94 13.89 40.16 -3.36
N ALA A 95 13.59 40.52 -2.09
CA ALA A 95 14.63 40.86 -1.12
C ALA A 95 15.61 39.70 -0.85
N TYR A 96 15.11 38.47 -0.82
CA TYR A 96 15.95 37.28 -0.71
C TYR A 96 16.79 37.04 -1.96
N GLU A 97 16.20 37.13 -3.16
CA GLU A 97 16.90 36.97 -4.45
C GLU A 97 18.03 37.98 -4.61
N CYS A 98 17.77 39.27 -4.32
CA CYS A 98 18.81 40.29 -4.32
C CYS A 98 19.94 39.99 -3.33
N SER A 99 19.61 39.47 -2.16
CA SER A 99 20.59 39.06 -1.13
C SER A 99 21.50 37.93 -1.63
N VAL A 100 20.98 36.98 -2.39
CA VAL A 100 21.74 35.85 -2.98
C VAL A 100 22.66 36.36 -4.12
N ASP A 101 22.15 37.21 -4.98
CA ASP A 101 22.92 37.73 -6.13
C ASP A 101 24.08 38.63 -5.69
N GLU A 102 23.86 39.49 -4.70
CA GLU A 102 24.91 40.31 -4.09
C GLU A 102 26.00 39.44 -3.43
N GLY A 103 25.62 38.36 -2.74
CA GLY A 103 26.56 37.39 -2.16
C GLY A 103 27.42 36.68 -3.22
N ARG A 104 26.85 36.36 -4.39
CA ARG A 104 27.58 35.74 -5.52
C ARG A 104 28.58 36.68 -6.17
N GLN A 105 28.32 37.98 -6.18
CA GLN A 105 29.24 39.01 -6.72
C GLN A 105 30.38 39.33 -5.75
N GLY A 106 30.43 38.75 -4.55
CA GLY A 106 31.51 39.00 -3.57
C GLY A 106 31.40 40.32 -2.84
N ASP A 107 30.32 41.04 -3.05
CA ASP A 107 30.06 42.31 -2.35
C ASP A 107 29.38 42.04 -0.99
N VAL A 108 30.19 41.81 0.04
CA VAL A 108 29.75 41.58 1.42
C VAL A 108 29.09 42.81 2.04
N SER A 109 29.02 43.89 1.32
CA SER A 109 28.48 45.17 1.79
C SER A 109 26.98 45.32 1.51
N SER A 110 26.26 44.24 1.21
CA SER A 110 24.81 44.33 1.01
C SER A 110 24.18 44.94 2.28
N HIS A 111 23.52 46.08 2.10
CA HIS A 111 22.92 46.84 3.19
C HIS A 111 21.72 46.13 3.82
N ASN A 112 21.31 44.93 3.29
CA ASN A 112 20.10 44.25 3.70
C ASN A 112 20.09 42.71 3.46
N PRO A 113 21.05 41.91 3.97
CA PRO A 113 21.03 40.48 3.81
C PRO A 113 19.78 39.86 4.47
N LEU A 114 19.17 38.87 3.83
CA LEU A 114 18.06 38.10 4.35
C LEU A 114 18.36 36.62 4.24
N ASP A 115 18.38 35.93 5.38
CA ASP A 115 18.55 34.50 5.42
C ASP A 115 17.22 33.81 5.02
N ILE A 116 17.33 32.68 4.32
CA ILE A 116 16.17 31.91 3.83
C ILE A 116 15.32 31.34 4.97
N GLN A 117 15.91 31.06 6.12
CA GLN A 117 15.29 30.49 7.32
C GLN A 117 14.86 31.56 8.34
N ALA A 118 15.12 32.86 8.05
CA ALA A 118 14.77 33.96 8.94
C ALA A 118 13.27 34.11 9.11
N LYS A 119 12.79 34.28 10.33
CA LYS A 119 11.39 34.60 10.64
C LYS A 119 11.09 36.02 10.25
N ILE A 120 10.26 36.23 9.22
CA ILE A 120 9.84 37.53 8.67
C ILE A 120 8.33 37.72 8.81
N SER A 121 7.91 38.98 8.90
CA SER A 121 6.48 39.33 8.90
C SER A 121 6.08 39.86 7.53
N VAL A 122 5.06 39.25 6.93
CA VAL A 122 4.59 39.64 5.59
C VAL A 122 3.13 40.09 5.67
N ARG A 123 2.76 41.13 4.88
CA ARG A 123 1.38 41.54 4.69
C ARG A 123 0.80 40.80 3.51
N VAL A 124 -0.37 40.17 3.73
CA VAL A 124 -1.17 39.54 2.68
C VAL A 124 -2.43 40.34 2.43
N SER A 125 -2.80 40.48 1.19
CA SER A 125 -3.94 41.28 0.71
C SER A 125 -4.96 40.41 -0.01
N ALA A 126 -6.06 40.97 -0.46
CA ALA A 126 -7.09 40.28 -1.24
C ALA A 126 -6.56 39.70 -2.58
N LYS A 127 -5.39 40.12 -3.06
CA LYS A 127 -4.72 39.53 -4.24
C LYS A 127 -4.03 38.19 -3.92
N ASP A 128 -3.66 37.99 -2.67
CA ASP A 128 -2.96 36.81 -2.21
C ASP A 128 -3.96 35.76 -1.64
N ALA A 129 -5.27 36.05 -1.70
CA ALA A 129 -6.31 35.14 -1.23
C ALA A 129 -6.30 33.85 -2.04
N ASN A 130 -6.31 32.71 -1.34
CA ASN A 130 -6.34 31.39 -1.93
C ASN A 130 -7.71 30.68 -1.79
N VAL A 131 -8.65 31.30 -1.07
CA VAL A 131 -10.01 30.78 -0.89
C VAL A 131 -11.00 31.95 -0.90
N GLU A 132 -12.12 31.78 -1.60
CA GLU A 132 -13.24 32.70 -1.61
C GLU A 132 -14.52 31.98 -1.17
N VAL A 133 -15.21 32.54 -0.16
CA VAL A 133 -16.46 31.98 0.37
C VAL A 133 -17.46 33.12 0.56
N GLY A 134 -18.61 33.05 -0.10
CA GLY A 134 -19.69 34.03 0.05
C GLY A 134 -19.27 35.45 -0.30
N GLY A 135 -18.39 35.65 -1.28
CA GLY A 135 -17.87 37.00 -1.69
C GLY A 135 -16.82 37.56 -0.73
N ARG A 136 -16.39 36.81 0.28
CA ARG A 136 -15.28 37.19 1.15
C ARG A 136 -14.04 36.43 0.76
N LYS A 137 -12.89 37.10 0.76
CA LYS A 137 -11.59 36.54 0.39
C LYS A 137 -10.79 36.18 1.62
N PHE A 138 -10.36 34.93 1.72
CA PHE A 138 -9.57 34.42 2.81
C PHE A 138 -8.19 33.99 2.32
N PHE A 139 -7.19 34.28 3.16
CA PHE A 139 -5.87 33.68 3.03
C PHE A 139 -5.77 32.53 4.03
N ARG A 140 -5.84 31.31 3.52
CA ARG A 140 -5.84 30.08 4.30
C ARG A 140 -4.41 29.60 4.51
N VAL A 141 -4.03 29.35 5.75
CA VAL A 141 -2.69 28.94 6.15
C VAL A 141 -2.78 27.64 6.96
N MET A 142 -1.88 26.72 6.69
CA MET A 142 -1.66 25.54 7.51
C MET A 142 -0.49 25.82 8.45
N GLU A 143 -0.74 25.85 9.77
CA GLU A 143 0.24 26.17 10.79
C GLU A 143 0.38 25.01 11.79
N ASP A 144 1.58 24.83 12.32
CA ASP A 144 1.81 23.88 13.42
C ASP A 144 1.51 24.59 14.75
N THR A 145 0.45 24.13 15.41
CA THR A 145 0.01 24.66 16.72
C THR A 145 0.40 23.75 17.89
N GLY A 146 1.23 22.71 17.62
CA GLY A 146 1.64 21.72 18.61
C GLY A 146 2.44 22.35 19.75
N GLU A 147 1.81 22.46 20.93
CA GLU A 147 2.50 22.68 22.20
C GLU A 147 3.20 21.39 22.64
N ALA A 148 4.28 21.51 23.41
CA ALA A 148 5.18 20.47 23.91
C ALA A 148 4.60 19.03 23.95
N GLY A 149 4.78 18.24 22.87
CA GLY A 149 4.40 16.83 22.85
C GLY A 149 3.96 16.24 21.52
N GLY A 150 3.74 17.03 20.49
CA GLY A 150 3.41 16.49 19.16
C GLY A 150 3.06 17.57 18.15
N LYS A 151 3.48 17.35 16.92
CA LYS A 151 3.15 18.21 15.77
C LYS A 151 1.65 18.13 15.49
N ARG A 152 0.95 19.27 15.58
CA ARG A 152 -0.46 19.40 15.26
C ARG A 152 -0.64 20.50 14.22
N VAL A 153 -0.90 20.09 13.01
CA VAL A 153 -1.14 21.02 11.90
C VAL A 153 -2.61 21.40 11.90
N GLU A 154 -2.89 22.70 12.04
CA GLU A 154 -4.23 23.27 12.01
C GLU A 154 -4.37 24.27 10.86
N GLN A 155 -5.58 24.38 10.34
CA GLN A 155 -5.92 25.34 9.32
C GLN A 155 -6.39 26.63 9.99
N ARG A 156 -5.81 27.75 9.58
CA ARG A 156 -6.20 29.09 10.01
C ARG A 156 -6.56 29.95 8.81
N ASP A 157 -7.74 30.56 8.86
CA ASP A 157 -8.25 31.42 7.80
C ASP A 157 -8.14 32.89 8.22
N TYR A 158 -7.39 33.69 7.46
CA TYR A 158 -7.25 35.13 7.65
C TYR A 158 -8.16 35.86 6.67
N ASP A 159 -9.14 36.65 7.17
CA ASP A 159 -9.98 37.50 6.30
C ASP A 159 -9.18 38.67 5.76
N VAL A 160 -8.95 38.67 4.46
CA VAL A 160 -8.18 39.68 3.72
C VAL A 160 -9.05 40.55 2.80
N THR A 161 -10.37 40.43 2.92
CA THR A 161 -11.36 41.09 2.05
C THR A 161 -11.22 42.62 2.11
N GLU A 162 -11.20 43.18 3.31
CA GLU A 162 -11.18 44.65 3.51
C GLU A 162 -9.81 45.21 3.89
N ARG A 163 -9.01 44.45 4.63
CA ARG A 163 -7.73 44.91 5.16
C ARG A 163 -6.64 43.86 5.01
N PRO A 164 -5.42 44.26 4.64
CA PRO A 164 -4.29 43.33 4.64
C PRO A 164 -3.97 42.85 6.05
N VAL A 165 -3.72 41.58 6.19
CA VAL A 165 -3.37 40.92 7.45
C VAL A 165 -1.86 40.63 7.45
N ARG A 166 -1.24 40.70 8.64
CA ARG A 166 0.17 40.36 8.85
C ARG A 166 0.26 38.92 9.42
N PHE A 167 1.10 38.10 8.84
CA PHE A 167 1.46 36.80 9.40
C PHE A 167 2.98 36.60 9.37
N VAL A 168 3.47 35.69 10.20
CA VAL A 168 4.90 35.40 10.33
C VAL A 168 5.21 34.14 9.53
N THR A 169 6.25 34.20 8.70
CA THR A 169 6.70 33.10 7.86
C THR A 169 8.21 33.20 7.60
N THR A 170 8.77 32.39 6.70
CA THR A 170 10.15 32.49 6.22
C THR A 170 10.20 32.65 4.70
N ALA A 171 11.30 33.18 4.17
CA ALA A 171 11.50 33.28 2.72
C ALA A 171 11.43 31.89 2.05
N GLY A 172 11.99 30.85 2.68
CA GLY A 172 11.94 29.49 2.18
C GLY A 172 10.52 28.93 2.06
N ARG A 173 9.64 29.18 3.03
CA ARG A 173 8.22 28.76 2.94
C ARG A 173 7.48 29.49 1.83
N ILE A 174 7.79 30.75 1.58
CA ILE A 174 7.21 31.51 0.46
C ILE A 174 7.63 30.87 -0.87
N ILE A 175 8.90 30.50 -1.01
CA ILE A 175 9.44 29.84 -2.21
C ILE A 175 8.69 28.53 -2.45
N LEU A 176 8.58 27.65 -1.44
CA LEU A 176 7.86 26.36 -1.57
C LEU A 176 6.43 26.59 -2.08
N ASN A 177 5.68 27.51 -1.44
CA ASN A 177 4.27 27.71 -1.78
C ASN A 177 4.08 28.33 -3.16
N ARG A 178 5.03 29.14 -3.64
CA ARG A 178 4.90 29.87 -4.90
C ARG A 178 5.40 29.09 -6.10
N HIS A 179 6.50 28.32 -5.93
CA HIS A 179 7.10 27.54 -7.00
C HIS A 179 6.52 26.15 -7.14
N CYS A 180 6.15 25.51 -6.01
CA CYS A 180 5.73 24.10 -6.05
C CYS A 180 4.22 23.92 -6.00
N LEU A 181 3.46 24.91 -5.50
CA LEU A 181 2.03 24.72 -5.23
C LEU A 181 1.16 25.68 -6.04
N PRO A 182 -0.03 25.23 -6.45
CA PRO A 182 -1.02 26.11 -7.06
C PRO A 182 -1.46 27.22 -6.12
N THR A 183 -1.82 28.38 -6.66
CA THR A 183 -2.23 29.57 -5.88
C THR A 183 -3.48 29.35 -5.03
N ASN A 184 -4.34 28.40 -5.41
CA ASN A 184 -5.54 28.04 -4.67
C ASN A 184 -5.31 26.98 -3.57
N TYR A 185 -4.07 26.51 -3.39
CA TYR A 185 -3.73 25.61 -2.28
C TYR A 185 -3.53 26.42 -0.98
N PRO A 186 -3.88 25.87 0.21
CA PRO A 186 -3.59 26.50 1.49
C PRO A 186 -2.09 26.74 1.68
N PHE A 187 -1.71 27.92 2.17
CA PHE A 187 -0.30 28.26 2.38
C PHE A 187 0.31 27.40 3.49
N ILE A 188 1.39 26.68 3.20
CA ILE A 188 2.10 25.83 4.15
C ILE A 188 3.06 26.68 4.97
N ASN A 189 2.85 26.77 6.29
CA ASN A 189 3.67 27.57 7.21
C ASN A 189 4.26 26.76 8.37
N TYR A 190 4.73 25.55 8.11
CA TYR A 190 5.38 24.68 9.09
C TYR A 190 6.56 23.92 8.47
N LYS A 191 7.40 23.35 9.33
CA LYS A 191 8.55 22.52 8.93
C LYS A 191 8.08 21.18 8.35
N MET A 192 8.47 20.85 7.13
CA MET A 192 8.00 19.67 6.40
C MET A 192 8.98 18.49 6.53
N SER A 193 8.47 17.38 7.05
CA SER A 193 9.13 16.08 7.01
C SER A 193 8.65 15.25 5.82
N LYS A 194 9.26 14.07 5.58
CA LYS A 194 8.83 13.11 4.55
C LYS A 194 7.34 12.75 4.68
N GLY A 195 6.86 12.54 5.91
CA GLY A 195 5.45 12.27 6.16
C GLY A 195 4.52 13.42 5.79
N ASP A 196 4.96 14.66 6.01
CA ASP A 196 4.19 15.85 5.63
C ASP A 196 4.14 16.03 4.12
N ILE A 197 5.26 15.81 3.42
CA ILE A 197 5.33 15.82 1.96
C ILE A 197 4.41 14.74 1.38
N SER A 198 4.40 13.54 1.95
CA SER A 198 3.52 12.47 1.51
C SER A 198 2.03 12.85 1.67
N ARG A 199 1.66 13.47 2.81
CA ARG A 199 0.29 13.98 3.02
C ARG A 199 -0.06 15.09 2.04
N LEU A 200 0.86 16.03 1.79
CA LEU A 200 0.69 17.08 0.80
C LEU A 200 0.43 16.51 -0.60
N VAL A 201 1.25 15.56 -1.04
CA VAL A 201 1.09 14.94 -2.37
C VAL A 201 -0.22 14.16 -2.46
N ASN A 202 -0.61 13.44 -1.40
CA ASN A 202 -1.92 12.76 -1.36
C ASN A 202 -3.09 13.75 -1.51
N ASP A 203 -3.06 14.86 -0.78
CA ASP A 203 -4.11 15.89 -0.84
C ASP A 203 -4.13 16.58 -2.22
N CYS A 204 -2.96 16.81 -2.82
CA CYS A 204 -2.89 17.31 -4.19
C CYS A 204 -3.48 16.32 -5.21
N CYS A 205 -3.22 15.02 -5.04
CA CYS A 205 -3.80 13.98 -5.90
C CYS A 205 -5.34 13.86 -5.78
N ASP A 206 -5.91 14.32 -4.66
CA ASP A 206 -7.36 14.34 -4.46
C ASP A 206 -8.02 15.60 -5.02
N ARG A 207 -7.27 16.71 -5.13
CA ARG A 207 -7.82 18.02 -5.52
C ARG A 207 -7.57 18.40 -6.97
N TYR A 208 -6.50 17.90 -7.58
CA TYR A 208 -6.05 18.37 -8.89
C TYR A 208 -6.03 17.27 -9.94
N SER A 209 -6.09 17.68 -11.21
CA SER A 209 -5.95 16.78 -12.35
C SER A 209 -4.54 16.19 -12.45
N THR A 210 -4.41 15.09 -13.13
CA THR A 210 -3.17 14.33 -13.31
C THR A 210 -2.03 15.19 -13.87
N ALA A 211 -2.28 15.98 -14.92
CA ALA A 211 -1.30 16.90 -15.52
C ALA A 211 -0.79 17.96 -14.52
N ARG A 212 -1.69 18.47 -13.65
CA ARG A 212 -1.28 19.44 -12.62
C ARG A 212 -0.44 18.81 -11.53
N ILE A 213 -0.71 17.55 -11.19
CA ILE A 213 0.08 16.80 -10.20
C ILE A 213 1.50 16.56 -10.69
N GLU A 214 1.68 16.24 -11.97
CA GLU A 214 2.99 16.11 -12.61
C GLU A 214 3.82 17.36 -12.39
N THR A 215 3.29 18.55 -12.77
CA THR A 215 3.94 19.83 -12.58
C THR A 215 4.32 20.09 -11.11
N ILE A 216 3.43 19.75 -10.16
CA ILE A 216 3.68 19.91 -8.72
C ILE A 216 4.83 19.00 -8.27
N LEU A 217 4.81 17.74 -8.67
CA LEU A 217 5.82 16.76 -8.29
C LEU A 217 7.21 17.13 -8.84
N ASP A 218 7.27 17.56 -10.09
CA ASP A 218 8.52 18.01 -10.72
C ASP A 218 9.04 19.30 -10.07
N ALA A 219 8.16 20.24 -9.75
CA ALA A 219 8.56 21.45 -9.03
C ALA A 219 9.10 21.13 -7.63
N ILE A 220 8.47 20.21 -6.88
CA ILE A 220 8.97 19.76 -5.57
C ILE A 220 10.33 19.07 -5.74
N LYS A 221 10.49 18.21 -6.75
CA LYS A 221 11.76 17.53 -7.05
C LYS A 221 12.88 18.53 -7.31
N GLN A 222 12.66 19.46 -8.26
CA GLN A 222 13.66 20.47 -8.64
C GLN A 222 14.03 21.38 -7.47
N THR A 223 13.02 21.90 -6.76
CA THR A 223 13.21 22.73 -5.58
C THR A 223 13.94 21.98 -4.48
N GLY A 224 13.55 20.72 -4.23
CA GLY A 224 14.20 19.87 -3.24
C GLY A 224 15.69 19.65 -3.53
N PHE A 225 16.05 19.26 -4.74
CA PHE A 225 17.46 19.08 -5.14
C PHE A 225 18.23 20.39 -5.10
N HIS A 226 17.66 21.51 -5.58
CA HIS A 226 18.33 22.79 -5.53
C HIS A 226 18.66 23.20 -4.08
N TYR A 227 17.70 23.13 -3.17
CA TYR A 227 17.94 23.54 -1.78
C TYR A 227 18.71 22.51 -0.95
N ALA A 228 18.75 21.25 -1.35
CA ALA A 228 19.70 20.28 -0.78
C ALA A 228 21.14 20.66 -1.13
N THR A 229 21.37 21.11 -2.37
CA THR A 229 22.69 21.63 -2.80
C THR A 229 23.06 22.91 -2.03
N VAL A 230 22.12 23.84 -1.87
CA VAL A 230 22.33 25.07 -1.09
C VAL A 230 22.60 24.79 0.37
N ALA A 231 21.90 23.81 0.96
CA ALA A 231 22.12 23.39 2.35
C ALA A 231 23.54 22.87 2.59
N GLY A 232 24.17 22.24 1.58
CA GLY A 232 25.55 21.78 1.62
C GLY A 232 25.86 20.84 2.79
N LEU A 233 24.92 19.94 3.14
CA LEU A 233 25.06 19.03 4.27
C LEU A 233 26.25 18.12 4.07
N SER A 234 27.16 18.11 5.06
CA SER A 234 28.32 17.23 5.12
C SER A 234 28.31 16.49 6.44
N VAL A 235 28.69 15.22 6.42
CA VAL A 235 28.67 14.36 7.62
C VAL A 235 30.08 14.02 8.05
N SER A 236 30.36 14.22 9.33
CA SER A 236 31.58 13.81 10.01
C SER A 236 31.27 12.71 11.03
N VAL A 237 32.25 11.85 11.32
CA VAL A 237 32.16 10.89 12.43
C VAL A 237 31.89 11.59 13.77
N TRP A 238 32.34 12.84 13.91
CA TRP A 238 32.17 13.64 15.12
C TRP A 238 30.76 14.18 15.32
N ASP A 239 29.96 14.22 14.26
CA ASP A 239 28.57 14.65 14.34
C ASP A 239 27.68 13.62 15.05
N ALA A 240 28.10 12.36 15.14
CA ALA A 240 27.50 11.34 15.97
C ALA A 240 27.85 11.58 17.46
N ALA A 241 27.26 12.60 18.08
CA ALA A 241 27.56 13.00 19.46
C ALA A 241 27.13 11.93 20.46
N ILE A 242 28.06 11.49 21.31
CA ILE A 242 27.80 10.51 22.37
C ILE A 242 27.23 11.24 23.59
N PRO A 243 26.11 10.80 24.16
CA PRO A 243 25.53 11.37 25.37
C PRO A 243 26.49 11.30 26.55
N LYS A 244 26.64 12.39 27.29
CA LYS A 244 27.52 12.45 28.49
C LYS A 244 27.08 11.49 29.58
N ASP A 245 25.78 11.23 29.67
CA ASP A 245 25.15 10.38 30.68
C ASP A 245 25.29 8.88 30.39
N LYS A 246 25.86 8.50 29.23
CA LYS A 246 26.01 7.10 28.82
C LYS A 246 26.68 6.20 29.88
N PRO A 247 27.82 6.59 30.47
CA PRO A 247 28.47 5.73 31.47
C PRO A 247 27.60 5.47 32.69
N GLU A 248 26.92 6.52 33.20
CA GLU A 248 26.07 6.43 34.39
C GLU A 248 24.88 5.48 34.14
N LEU A 249 24.21 5.56 32.97
CA LEU A 249 23.10 4.70 32.62
C LEU A 249 23.51 3.23 32.46
N ILE A 250 24.68 2.97 31.87
CA ILE A 250 25.22 1.64 31.74
C ILE A 250 25.56 1.04 33.10
N ASP A 251 26.17 1.83 34.02
CA ASP A 251 26.52 1.39 35.36
C ASP A 251 25.26 1.11 36.20
N GLU A 252 24.21 1.91 36.08
CA GLU A 252 22.92 1.64 36.73
C GLU A 252 22.29 0.34 36.22
N ALA A 253 22.29 0.10 34.90
CA ALA A 253 21.79 -1.13 34.31
C ALA A 253 22.59 -2.35 34.77
N GLN A 254 23.94 -2.25 34.80
CA GLN A 254 24.82 -3.31 35.28
C GLN A 254 24.53 -3.67 36.73
N ASN A 255 24.35 -2.66 37.59
CA ASN A 255 24.01 -2.88 38.99
C ASN A 255 22.66 -3.58 39.19
N LYS A 256 21.68 -3.34 38.30
CA LYS A 256 20.40 -4.07 38.30
C LYS A 256 20.58 -5.53 37.88
N VAL A 257 21.35 -5.76 36.82
CA VAL A 257 21.67 -7.11 36.32
C VAL A 257 22.43 -7.92 37.38
N ASP A 258 23.40 -7.33 38.08
CA ASP A 258 24.16 -7.99 39.13
C ASP A 258 23.26 -8.40 40.30
N ARG A 259 22.24 -7.60 40.62
CA ARG A 259 21.21 -7.98 41.64
C ARG A 259 20.37 -9.16 41.18
N ILE A 260 19.94 -9.20 39.89
CA ILE A 260 19.17 -10.28 39.31
C ILE A 260 19.98 -11.59 39.33
N ASN A 261 21.27 -11.52 38.92
CA ASN A 261 22.19 -12.65 38.98
C ASN A 261 22.39 -13.14 40.42
N GLY A 262 22.51 -12.23 41.41
CA GLY A 262 22.60 -12.58 42.82
C GLY A 262 21.32 -13.21 43.39
N LEU A 263 20.15 -12.93 42.82
CA LEU A 263 18.89 -13.63 43.16
C LEU A 263 18.84 -15.02 42.55
N TYR A 264 19.35 -15.19 41.35
CA TYR A 264 19.47 -16.49 40.67
C TYR A 264 20.44 -17.41 41.42
N GLU A 265 21.64 -16.93 41.79
CA GLU A 265 22.61 -17.66 42.62
C GLU A 265 22.06 -18.13 43.97
N LYS A 266 21.12 -17.35 44.56
CA LYS A 266 20.39 -17.71 45.77
C LYS A 266 19.22 -18.65 45.53
N GLY A 267 19.00 -19.11 44.29
CA GLY A 267 17.92 -20.02 43.92
C GLY A 267 16.51 -19.44 44.02
N ARG A 268 16.39 -18.09 43.93
CA ARG A 268 15.10 -17.41 43.99
C ARG A 268 14.45 -17.16 42.64
N LEU A 269 15.21 -17.26 41.56
CA LEU A 269 14.76 -17.12 40.19
C LEU A 269 15.15 -18.35 39.41
N SER A 270 14.35 -18.73 38.45
CA SER A 270 14.70 -19.72 37.44
C SER A 270 15.61 -19.12 36.36
N GLU A 271 16.28 -19.96 35.57
CA GLU A 271 17.15 -19.48 34.46
C GLU A 271 16.35 -18.69 33.42
N ILE A 272 15.13 -19.12 33.09
CA ILE A 272 14.24 -18.46 32.12
C ILE A 272 13.83 -17.07 32.63
N GLU A 273 13.46 -16.96 33.91
CA GLU A 273 13.10 -15.68 34.54
C GLU A 273 14.31 -14.75 34.62
N ARG A 274 15.48 -15.27 35.01
CA ARG A 274 16.75 -14.50 35.03
C ARG A 274 17.03 -13.89 33.67
N HIS A 275 17.01 -14.72 32.62
CA HIS A 275 17.28 -14.32 31.25
C HIS A 275 16.27 -13.24 30.79
N GLY A 276 14.97 -13.45 31.02
CA GLY A 276 13.93 -12.49 30.67
C GLY A 276 14.10 -11.13 31.35
N GLU A 277 14.40 -11.12 32.66
CA GLU A 277 14.62 -9.87 33.41
C GLU A 277 15.92 -9.16 32.97
N VAL A 278 16.99 -9.88 32.69
CA VAL A 278 18.27 -9.31 32.18
C VAL A 278 18.06 -8.67 30.80
N VAL A 279 17.38 -9.35 29.88
CA VAL A 279 17.03 -8.83 28.54
C VAL A 279 16.22 -7.55 28.66
N LYS A 280 15.20 -7.54 29.52
CA LYS A 280 14.37 -6.36 29.77
C LYS A 280 15.17 -5.17 30.25
N VAL A 281 16.04 -5.35 31.26
CA VAL A 281 16.88 -4.25 31.80
C VAL A 281 17.77 -3.63 30.74
N TRP A 282 18.39 -4.46 29.88
CA TRP A 282 19.25 -3.95 28.81
C TRP A 282 18.48 -3.29 27.67
N THR A 283 17.28 -3.78 27.36
CA THR A 283 16.40 -3.15 26.36
C THR A 283 15.94 -1.77 26.85
N ASP A 284 15.45 -1.68 28.09
CA ASP A 284 15.04 -0.41 28.70
C ASP A 284 16.21 0.61 28.76
N CYS A 285 17.42 0.13 29.06
CA CYS A 285 18.63 0.97 29.08
C CYS A 285 18.94 1.50 27.67
N ALA A 286 18.91 0.64 26.66
CA ALA A 286 19.20 1.01 25.28
C ALA A 286 18.15 2.01 24.74
N ASP A 287 16.89 1.86 25.07
CA ASP A 287 15.83 2.76 24.65
C ASP A 287 15.92 4.12 25.34
N THR A 288 16.16 4.14 26.67
CA THR A 288 16.39 5.38 27.42
C THR A 288 17.59 6.15 26.88
N LEU A 289 18.69 5.44 26.59
CA LEU A 289 19.88 6.05 25.99
C LEU A 289 19.59 6.61 24.59
N GLY A 290 18.78 5.90 23.80
CA GLY A 290 18.32 6.36 22.47
C GLY A 290 17.50 7.65 22.54
N GLU A 291 16.60 7.76 23.49
CA GLU A 291 15.78 8.99 23.70
C GLU A 291 16.66 10.17 24.14
N LYS A 292 17.53 9.97 25.13
CA LYS A 292 18.46 11.01 25.58
C LYS A 292 19.43 11.46 24.50
N MET A 293 19.86 10.56 23.64
CA MET A 293 20.71 10.86 22.47
C MET A 293 19.97 11.78 21.49
N LEU A 294 18.70 11.46 21.14
CA LEU A 294 17.92 12.27 20.22
C LEU A 294 17.64 13.68 20.75
N THR A 295 17.35 13.80 22.03
CA THR A 295 17.15 15.12 22.68
C THR A 295 18.45 15.90 22.86
N GLY A 296 19.61 15.26 22.85
CA GLY A 296 20.92 15.86 22.97
C GLY A 296 21.53 16.37 21.67
N PHE A 297 20.98 16.02 20.52
CA PHE A 297 21.46 16.53 19.24
C PHE A 297 21.05 18.00 19.03
N SER A 298 21.95 18.80 18.46
CA SER A 298 21.61 20.12 17.94
C SER A 298 20.70 19.99 16.72
N GLU A 299 19.72 20.89 16.57
CA GLU A 299 18.88 20.96 15.35
C GLU A 299 19.69 21.20 14.07
N GLU A 300 20.90 21.72 14.19
CA GLU A 300 21.82 21.97 13.07
C GLU A 300 22.69 20.76 12.72
N ASN A 301 22.61 19.69 13.50
CA ASN A 301 23.42 18.49 13.26
C ASN A 301 22.97 17.79 11.98
N PRO A 302 23.87 17.57 10.98
CA PRO A 302 23.48 16.96 9.70
C PRO A 302 22.85 15.57 9.84
N ILE A 303 23.35 14.74 10.74
CA ILE A 303 22.84 13.38 10.99
C ILE A 303 21.43 13.46 11.58
N PHE A 304 21.22 14.40 12.51
CA PHE A 304 19.89 14.63 13.09
C PHE A 304 18.92 15.14 12.03
N MET A 305 19.31 16.09 11.19
CA MET A 305 18.47 16.61 10.10
C MET A 305 18.05 15.51 9.12
N MET A 306 18.95 14.59 8.76
CA MET A 306 18.65 13.46 7.88
C MET A 306 17.61 12.51 8.49
N ALA A 307 17.70 12.26 9.78
CA ALA A 307 16.79 11.35 10.49
C ALA A 307 15.46 12.02 10.84
N ASP A 308 15.47 13.27 11.33
CA ASP A 308 14.26 14.02 11.71
C ASP A 308 13.41 14.37 10.49
N SER A 309 14.05 14.71 9.36
CA SER A 309 13.34 14.88 8.08
C SER A 309 12.71 13.60 7.55
N GLY A 310 13.17 12.42 8.00
CA GLY A 310 12.78 11.11 7.46
C GLY A 310 13.38 10.80 6.10
N ALA A 311 14.37 11.56 5.64
CA ALA A 311 15.03 11.34 4.35
C ALA A 311 15.86 10.06 4.37
N ARG A 312 16.70 9.88 5.40
CA ARG A 312 17.56 8.70 5.58
C ARG A 312 17.92 8.51 7.05
N GLY A 313 17.94 7.26 7.46
CA GLY A 313 18.32 6.88 8.83
C GLY A 313 17.10 6.68 9.74
N SER A 314 17.22 5.71 10.65
CA SER A 314 16.24 5.44 11.70
C SER A 314 16.81 5.76 13.08
N LYS A 315 15.95 5.92 14.07
CA LYS A 315 16.35 6.10 15.47
C LYS A 315 17.25 4.96 15.96
N THR A 316 16.97 3.73 15.53
CA THR A 316 17.76 2.54 15.86
C THR A 316 19.17 2.60 15.27
N GLN A 317 19.29 3.05 14.01
CA GLN A 317 20.62 3.22 13.37
C GLN A 317 21.44 4.31 14.05
N LEU A 318 20.81 5.45 14.41
CA LEU A 318 21.48 6.50 15.17
C LEU A 318 21.93 5.99 16.55
N ARG A 319 21.11 5.21 17.24
CA ARG A 319 21.46 4.58 18.52
C ARG A 319 22.70 3.69 18.40
N GLN A 320 22.82 2.93 17.32
CA GLN A 320 24.01 2.11 17.08
C GLN A 320 25.26 2.93 16.77
N LEU A 321 25.12 4.11 16.15
CA LEU A 321 26.23 5.01 15.82
C LEU A 321 26.79 5.73 17.05
N ALA A 322 25.95 6.28 17.91
CA ALA A 322 26.35 7.19 18.99
C ALA A 322 25.89 6.76 20.39
N GLY A 323 24.93 5.86 20.50
CA GLY A 323 24.43 5.37 21.79
C GLY A 323 25.06 4.04 22.19
N MET A 324 24.31 2.96 22.10
CA MET A 324 24.69 1.60 22.43
C MET A 324 24.14 0.65 21.37
N ARG A 325 24.91 -0.34 20.92
CA ARG A 325 24.40 -1.31 19.95
C ARG A 325 23.30 -2.20 20.54
N GLY A 326 23.49 -2.66 21.78
CA GLY A 326 22.48 -3.40 22.52
C GLY A 326 22.63 -4.93 22.45
N LEU A 327 21.51 -5.64 22.63
CA LEU A 327 21.48 -7.10 22.64
C LEU A 327 21.47 -7.64 21.22
N MET A 328 22.09 -8.79 21.02
CA MET A 328 22.19 -9.47 19.73
C MET A 328 21.48 -10.83 19.81
N ALA A 329 20.91 -11.25 18.68
CA ALA A 329 20.37 -12.60 18.52
C ALA A 329 21.48 -13.58 18.09
N ASP A 330 21.44 -14.79 18.57
CA ASP A 330 22.28 -15.89 18.12
C ASP A 330 21.74 -16.53 16.81
N MET A 331 22.37 -17.61 16.33
CA MET A 331 21.94 -18.29 15.11
C MET A 331 20.59 -19.00 15.26
N SER A 332 20.21 -19.42 16.48
CA SER A 332 18.90 -20.05 16.77
C SER A 332 17.76 -19.01 16.86
N GLY A 333 18.10 -17.72 17.07
CA GLY A 333 17.14 -16.67 17.25
C GLY A 333 16.93 -16.25 18.68
N ASP A 334 17.57 -16.93 19.63
CA ASP A 334 17.53 -16.56 21.04
C ASP A 334 18.37 -15.31 21.31
N THR A 335 17.93 -14.48 22.24
CA THR A 335 18.67 -13.26 22.58
C THR A 335 19.85 -13.59 23.49
N ILE A 336 21.04 -13.16 23.11
CA ILE A 336 22.24 -13.29 23.94
C ILE A 336 22.17 -12.26 25.07
N ASP A 337 22.25 -12.70 26.34
CA ASP A 337 22.12 -11.85 27.53
C ASP A 337 23.36 -10.97 27.80
N LEU A 338 24.41 -11.07 26.99
CA LEU A 338 25.57 -10.19 27.02
C LEU A 338 25.40 -9.02 26.03
N PRO A 339 25.15 -7.77 26.48
CA PRO A 339 24.93 -6.64 25.59
C PRO A 339 26.23 -6.09 25.02
N ILE A 340 26.14 -5.55 23.80
CA ILE A 340 27.19 -4.74 23.22
C ILE A 340 27.02 -3.30 23.74
N LYS A 341 27.85 -2.90 24.70
CA LYS A 341 27.80 -1.57 25.34
C LYS A 341 28.43 -0.47 24.49
N ALA A 342 29.36 -0.82 23.62
CA ALA A 342 30.01 0.11 22.72
C ALA A 342 29.08 0.52 21.54
N ASN A 343 29.41 1.62 20.90
CA ASN A 343 28.83 2.08 19.65
C ASN A 343 29.87 2.06 18.52
N PHE A 344 29.42 2.28 17.27
CA PHE A 344 30.34 2.26 16.13
C PHE A 344 31.36 3.41 16.15
N ARG A 345 31.03 4.56 16.75
CA ARG A 345 31.96 5.68 16.87
C ARG A 345 33.10 5.40 17.86
N GLU A 346 32.80 4.71 18.97
CA GLU A 346 33.82 4.32 19.98
C GLU A 346 34.69 3.14 19.48
N GLY A 347 34.10 2.31 18.59
CA GLY A 347 34.68 1.05 18.18
C GLY A 347 34.30 -0.11 19.09
N LEU A 348 34.14 -1.31 18.53
CA LEU A 348 33.78 -2.52 19.26
C LEU A 348 35.01 -3.24 19.80
N GLN A 349 34.89 -3.84 20.99
CA GLN A 349 35.89 -4.75 21.50
C GLN A 349 35.86 -6.08 20.72
N PRO A 350 36.94 -6.88 20.71
CA PRO A 350 36.98 -8.13 19.95
C PRO A 350 35.85 -9.10 20.24
N LEU A 351 35.45 -9.24 21.52
CA LEU A 351 34.32 -10.09 21.91
C LEU A 351 32.97 -9.52 21.40
N GLU A 352 32.77 -8.21 21.53
CA GLU A 352 31.56 -7.53 21.04
C GLU A 352 31.45 -7.62 19.52
N TYR A 353 32.57 -7.51 18.81
CA TYR A 353 32.63 -7.71 17.37
C TYR A 353 32.24 -9.13 16.99
N PHE A 354 32.79 -10.14 17.70
CA PHE A 354 32.47 -11.56 17.45
C PHE A 354 30.96 -11.84 17.64
N ILE A 355 30.37 -11.36 18.74
CA ILE A 355 28.92 -11.50 19.00
C ILE A 355 28.12 -10.82 17.89
N SER A 356 28.56 -9.67 17.39
CA SER A 356 27.93 -8.97 16.27
C SER A 356 27.88 -9.80 14.99
N THR A 357 28.84 -10.68 14.75
CA THR A 357 28.90 -11.50 13.52
C THR A 357 27.78 -12.53 13.46
N TYR A 358 27.28 -13.02 14.61
CA TYR A 358 26.14 -13.94 14.63
C TYR A 358 24.89 -13.31 14.01
N GLY A 359 24.54 -12.10 14.45
CA GLY A 359 23.39 -11.38 13.91
C GLY A 359 23.56 -11.02 12.43
N ALA A 360 24.75 -10.63 12.00
CA ALA A 360 25.03 -10.34 10.60
C ALA A 360 24.90 -11.59 9.71
N ARG A 361 25.49 -12.72 10.13
CA ARG A 361 25.41 -13.99 9.40
C ARG A 361 23.98 -14.50 9.33
N LYS A 362 23.25 -14.47 10.46
CA LYS A 362 21.84 -14.82 10.48
C LYS A 362 21.04 -13.99 9.50
N GLY A 363 21.20 -12.67 9.50
CA GLY A 363 20.49 -11.78 8.57
C GLY A 363 20.76 -12.13 7.10
N LEU A 364 21.99 -12.49 6.72
CA LEU A 364 22.31 -12.92 5.35
C LEU A 364 21.63 -14.24 4.98
N VAL A 365 21.67 -15.24 5.90
CA VAL A 365 21.01 -16.55 5.68
C VAL A 365 19.50 -16.40 5.59
N ASP A 366 18.90 -15.65 6.53
CA ASP A 366 17.45 -15.45 6.57
C ASP A 366 16.99 -14.72 5.29
N THR A 367 17.73 -13.75 4.80
CA THR A 367 17.40 -13.06 3.56
C THR A 367 17.39 -14.01 2.37
N ALA A 368 18.43 -14.83 2.21
CA ALA A 368 18.54 -15.78 1.11
C ALA A 368 17.39 -16.82 1.14
N SER A 369 17.07 -17.35 2.32
CA SER A 369 16.01 -18.38 2.48
C SER A 369 14.62 -17.78 2.32
N HIS A 370 14.31 -16.70 3.01
CA HIS A 370 12.96 -16.12 3.01
C HIS A 370 12.57 -15.43 1.71
N THR A 371 13.52 -15.06 0.85
CA THR A 371 13.20 -14.58 -0.49
C THR A 371 12.46 -15.66 -1.30
N SER A 372 12.93 -16.90 -1.23
CA SER A 372 12.27 -18.05 -1.86
C SER A 372 10.91 -18.32 -1.23
N ASP A 373 10.81 -18.29 0.09
CA ASP A 373 9.56 -18.53 0.82
C ASP A 373 8.49 -17.49 0.51
N SER A 374 8.89 -16.21 0.41
CA SER A 374 8.02 -15.11 0.00
C SER A 374 7.49 -15.28 -1.42
N GLY A 375 8.37 -15.67 -2.36
CA GLY A 375 7.98 -15.99 -3.73
C GLY A 375 6.99 -17.15 -3.79
N TYR A 376 7.23 -18.19 -3.02
CA TYR A 376 6.35 -19.36 -2.94
C TYR A 376 4.99 -19.02 -2.30
N LEU A 377 4.96 -18.21 -1.26
CA LEU A 377 3.70 -17.70 -0.69
C LEU A 377 2.91 -16.91 -1.72
N THR A 378 3.55 -15.95 -2.41
CA THR A 378 2.90 -15.14 -3.44
C THR A 378 2.30 -16.02 -4.54
N ARG A 379 3.06 -17.00 -5.06
CA ARG A 379 2.55 -17.96 -6.04
C ARG A 379 1.30 -18.69 -5.55
N ARG A 380 1.31 -19.20 -4.31
CA ARG A 380 0.15 -19.91 -3.74
C ARG A 380 -1.08 -19.00 -3.64
N LEU A 381 -0.89 -17.74 -3.21
CA LEU A 381 -1.97 -16.75 -3.12
C LEU A 381 -2.55 -16.41 -4.49
N VAL A 382 -1.70 -16.25 -5.51
CA VAL A 382 -2.13 -16.07 -6.91
C VAL A 382 -2.96 -17.26 -7.37
N ASP A 383 -2.49 -18.49 -7.16
CA ASP A 383 -3.22 -19.69 -7.56
C ASP A 383 -4.59 -19.81 -6.86
N VAL A 384 -4.73 -19.34 -5.61
CA VAL A 384 -5.99 -19.35 -4.87
C VAL A 384 -6.99 -18.31 -5.39
N ALA A 385 -6.51 -17.13 -5.82
CA ALA A 385 -7.35 -15.96 -6.05
C ALA A 385 -7.49 -15.57 -7.52
N GLN A 386 -6.86 -16.27 -8.45
CA GLN A 386 -6.84 -15.90 -9.88
C GLN A 386 -8.22 -15.86 -10.54
N ASP A 387 -9.20 -16.58 -10.02
CA ASP A 387 -10.57 -16.64 -10.52
C ASP A 387 -11.43 -15.47 -9.98
N VAL A 388 -10.93 -14.69 -9.03
CA VAL A 388 -11.66 -13.59 -8.42
C VAL A 388 -11.53 -12.34 -9.29
N ILE A 389 -12.50 -12.16 -10.16
CA ILE A 389 -12.65 -11.04 -11.08
C ILE A 389 -13.96 -10.31 -10.76
N VAL A 390 -14.01 -9.00 -10.94
CA VAL A 390 -15.25 -8.23 -10.83
C VAL A 390 -16.09 -8.51 -12.08
N ARG A 391 -17.25 -9.15 -11.90
CA ARG A 391 -18.06 -9.62 -13.05
C ARG A 391 -19.39 -8.92 -13.20
N GLU A 392 -19.93 -8.35 -12.16
CA GLU A 392 -21.24 -7.71 -12.12
C GLU A 392 -21.19 -6.44 -11.26
N GLU A 393 -22.12 -5.52 -11.51
CA GLU A 393 -22.20 -4.27 -10.76
C GLU A 393 -22.74 -4.52 -9.35
N ASP A 394 -23.86 -5.26 -9.24
CA ASP A 394 -24.54 -5.50 -7.98
C ASP A 394 -25.03 -6.95 -7.87
N CYS A 395 -24.72 -7.60 -6.77
CA CYS A 395 -25.23 -8.93 -6.44
C CYS A 395 -26.53 -8.91 -5.61
N GLU A 396 -27.11 -7.73 -5.39
CA GLU A 396 -28.38 -7.50 -4.68
C GLU A 396 -28.42 -8.18 -3.28
N THR A 397 -27.30 -8.18 -2.56
CA THR A 397 -27.25 -8.76 -1.22
C THR A 397 -27.92 -7.84 -0.20
N ASP A 398 -28.69 -8.44 0.71
CA ASP A 398 -29.28 -7.76 1.86
C ASP A 398 -28.44 -7.97 3.14
N GLU A 399 -27.35 -8.72 3.04
CA GLU A 399 -26.46 -9.02 4.14
C GLU A 399 -25.24 -8.13 4.09
N GLY A 400 -24.87 -7.51 5.19
CA GLY A 400 -23.69 -6.70 5.37
C GLY A 400 -22.83 -7.19 6.51
N VAL A 401 -21.76 -6.47 6.77
CA VAL A 401 -20.85 -6.68 7.90
C VAL A 401 -20.75 -5.38 8.66
N THR A 402 -20.83 -5.45 9.98
CA THR A 402 -20.72 -4.27 10.85
C THR A 402 -19.25 -3.96 11.10
N TYR A 403 -18.84 -2.75 10.74
CA TYR A 403 -17.49 -2.24 10.98
C TYR A 403 -17.48 -1.11 12.01
N GLU A 404 -16.45 -1.09 12.84
CA GLU A 404 -16.19 -0.01 13.78
C GLU A 404 -15.41 1.12 13.08
N LEU A 405 -15.85 2.38 13.30
CA LEU A 405 -15.20 3.57 12.76
C LEU A 405 -13.88 3.91 13.47
N ILE A 406 -13.72 3.41 14.70
CA ILE A 406 -12.51 3.59 15.52
C ILE A 406 -11.91 2.23 15.79
N LYS A 407 -10.65 2.05 15.42
CA LYS A 407 -9.81 0.89 15.81
C LYS A 407 -8.96 1.25 17.02
N VAL A 408 -8.66 0.27 17.84
CA VAL A 408 -7.70 0.42 18.95
C VAL A 408 -6.39 -0.23 18.49
N GLU A 409 -5.40 0.59 18.19
CA GLU A 409 -4.04 0.18 17.84
C GLU A 409 -3.06 0.74 18.90
N ASP A 410 -2.18 -0.10 19.44
CA ASP A 410 -1.19 0.27 20.46
C ASP A 410 -1.75 1.12 21.61
N LYS A 411 -2.92 0.75 22.14
CA LYS A 411 -3.66 1.49 23.19
C LYS A 411 -4.12 2.90 22.78
N LYS A 412 -4.02 3.25 21.49
CA LYS A 412 -4.54 4.51 20.93
C LYS A 412 -5.80 4.26 20.10
N ARG A 413 -6.76 5.15 20.24
CA ARG A 413 -7.95 5.16 19.37
C ARG A 413 -7.57 5.80 18.03
N VAL A 414 -7.57 5.02 16.95
CA VAL A 414 -7.23 5.46 15.60
C VAL A 414 -8.45 5.31 14.70
N LYS A 415 -8.67 6.26 13.80
CA LYS A 415 -9.75 6.19 12.81
C LYS A 415 -9.51 5.02 11.86
N ASN A 416 -10.58 4.32 11.49
CA ASN A 416 -10.50 3.22 10.54
C ASN A 416 -10.57 3.73 9.09
N ILE A 417 -9.43 4.11 8.54
CA ILE A 417 -9.30 4.66 7.19
C ILE A 417 -9.59 3.60 6.11
N ASP A 418 -9.47 2.31 6.42
CA ASP A 418 -9.74 1.22 5.46
C ASP A 418 -11.19 1.15 5.00
N LEU A 419 -12.08 1.88 5.66
CA LEU A 419 -13.50 1.96 5.29
C LEU A 419 -13.76 2.92 4.14
N VAL A 420 -12.81 3.79 3.81
CA VAL A 420 -12.94 4.71 2.67
C VAL A 420 -13.04 3.91 1.37
N GLY A 421 -14.06 4.24 0.56
CA GLY A 421 -14.37 3.53 -0.66
C GLY A 421 -15.18 2.25 -0.49
N ARG A 422 -15.71 1.95 0.72
CA ARG A 422 -16.69 0.87 0.92
C ARG A 422 -18.11 1.39 0.76
N CYS A 423 -18.98 0.53 0.23
CA CYS A 423 -20.38 0.82 -0.04
C CYS A 423 -21.23 0.57 1.22
N VAL A 424 -22.15 1.48 1.52
CA VAL A 424 -23.07 1.38 2.66
C VAL A 424 -24.26 0.49 2.28
N LEU A 425 -24.65 -0.44 3.18
CA LEU A 425 -25.75 -1.38 2.92
C LEU A 425 -27.12 -0.75 3.14
N SER A 426 -27.26 0.12 4.15
CA SER A 426 -28.51 0.79 4.54
C SER A 426 -28.26 2.27 4.77
N ASP A 427 -29.32 3.09 4.74
CA ASP A 427 -29.20 4.52 5.03
C ASP A 427 -28.61 4.75 6.42
N VAL A 428 -27.54 5.51 6.49
CA VAL A 428 -26.93 5.92 7.77
C VAL A 428 -27.62 7.21 8.22
N ILE A 429 -28.41 7.09 9.30
CA ILE A 429 -29.29 8.14 9.81
C ILE A 429 -28.68 8.71 11.10
N ASP A 430 -28.69 10.02 11.24
CA ASP A 430 -28.32 10.70 12.50
C ASP A 430 -29.33 10.31 13.61
N PRO A 431 -28.87 9.72 14.70
CA PRO A 431 -29.74 9.33 15.81
C PRO A 431 -30.45 10.51 16.49
N LYS A 432 -29.98 11.76 16.28
CA LYS A 432 -30.53 12.96 16.92
C LYS A 432 -31.50 13.73 16.00
N THR A 433 -31.16 13.91 14.72
CA THR A 433 -31.93 14.72 13.78
C THR A 433 -32.85 13.90 12.90
N GLY A 434 -32.54 12.62 12.68
CA GLY A 434 -33.26 11.78 11.73
C GLY A 434 -32.93 12.05 10.27
N GLU A 435 -31.94 12.90 10.01
CA GLU A 435 -31.46 13.17 8.64
C GLU A 435 -30.57 12.03 8.14
N VAL A 436 -30.65 11.73 6.84
CA VAL A 436 -29.79 10.74 6.19
C VAL A 436 -28.42 11.37 5.93
N LEU A 437 -27.38 10.90 6.61
CA LEU A 437 -26.00 11.36 6.43
C LEU A 437 -25.37 10.74 5.19
N ILE A 438 -25.51 9.43 5.02
CA ILE A 438 -25.05 8.71 3.84
C ILE A 438 -26.19 7.81 3.37
N ALA A 439 -26.64 7.98 2.14
CA ALA A 439 -27.73 7.16 1.59
C ALA A 439 -27.25 5.75 1.25
N LYS A 440 -28.20 4.79 1.24
CA LYS A 440 -27.97 3.41 0.82
C LYS A 440 -27.27 3.36 -0.55
N ASP A 441 -26.37 2.38 -0.70
CA ASP A 441 -25.59 2.14 -1.91
C ASP A 441 -24.56 3.22 -2.29
N ASN A 442 -24.40 4.26 -1.47
CA ASN A 442 -23.33 5.23 -1.61
C ASN A 442 -22.03 4.73 -0.93
N TYR A 443 -20.92 5.33 -1.31
CA TYR A 443 -19.60 5.00 -0.79
C TYR A 443 -19.20 6.00 0.31
N ILE A 444 -18.41 5.54 1.28
CA ILE A 444 -17.68 6.44 2.19
C ILE A 444 -16.56 7.08 1.37
N GLY A 445 -16.69 8.35 1.00
CA GLY A 445 -15.82 9.00 0.02
C GLY A 445 -14.50 9.49 0.59
N SER A 446 -14.45 9.85 1.88
CA SER A 446 -13.29 10.50 2.48
C SER A 446 -13.17 10.26 3.98
N GLU A 447 -12.02 10.64 4.55
CA GLU A 447 -11.85 10.68 6.01
C GLU A 447 -12.79 11.69 6.67
N ALA A 448 -13.17 12.75 5.96
CA ALA A 448 -14.13 13.75 6.47
C ALA A 448 -15.52 13.15 6.69
N ASP A 449 -15.93 12.17 5.88
CA ASP A 449 -17.20 11.46 6.07
C ASP A 449 -17.15 10.61 7.35
N ILE A 450 -16.00 9.99 7.65
CA ILE A 450 -15.79 9.28 8.91
C ILE A 450 -15.86 10.24 10.09
N ASP A 451 -15.26 11.43 9.98
CA ASP A 451 -15.35 12.47 11.01
C ASP A 451 -16.78 12.94 11.23
N LEU A 452 -17.51 13.18 10.14
CA LEU A 452 -18.92 13.54 10.19
C LEU A 452 -19.75 12.49 10.96
N LEU A 453 -19.56 11.22 10.65
CA LEU A 453 -20.27 10.13 11.33
C LEU A 453 -19.93 10.09 12.85
N LEU A 454 -18.64 10.26 13.19
CA LEU A 454 -18.18 10.28 14.59
C LEU A 454 -18.70 11.49 15.36
N GLU A 455 -18.78 12.68 14.75
CA GLU A 455 -19.36 13.89 15.33
C GLU A 455 -20.84 13.73 15.67
N HIS A 456 -21.59 12.97 14.85
CA HIS A 456 -22.98 12.60 15.08
C HIS A 456 -23.16 11.43 16.08
N GLY A 457 -22.04 10.88 16.61
CA GLY A 457 -22.04 9.83 17.63
C GLY A 457 -22.28 8.43 17.09
N ILE A 458 -22.08 8.20 15.80
CA ILE A 458 -22.12 6.87 15.18
C ILE A 458 -20.76 6.24 15.31
N GLU A 459 -20.67 5.10 16.00
CA GLU A 459 -19.41 4.35 16.19
C GLU A 459 -19.31 3.14 15.26
N LYS A 460 -20.43 2.61 14.78
CA LYS A 460 -20.52 1.39 13.96
C LYS A 460 -21.39 1.65 12.74
N VAL A 461 -20.98 1.12 11.60
CA VAL A 461 -21.71 1.23 10.33
C VAL A 461 -21.78 -0.14 9.67
N GLU A 462 -22.93 -0.48 9.10
CA GLU A 462 -23.15 -1.70 8.34
C GLU A 462 -22.80 -1.46 6.87
N LEU A 463 -21.77 -2.17 6.40
CA LEU A 463 -21.23 -2.01 5.05
C LEU A 463 -21.36 -3.30 4.24
N ARG A 464 -21.40 -3.17 2.93
CA ARG A 464 -21.28 -4.29 2.01
C ARG A 464 -19.86 -4.85 2.08
N ALA A 465 -19.73 -6.18 2.16
CA ALA A 465 -18.46 -6.86 2.30
C ALA A 465 -18.29 -7.99 1.28
N LEU A 466 -17.04 -8.36 1.06
CA LEU A 466 -16.70 -9.46 0.15
C LEU A 466 -17.21 -10.82 0.63
N LEU A 467 -17.31 -11.02 1.94
CA LEU A 467 -17.78 -12.28 2.53
C LEU A 467 -19.25 -12.54 2.22
N THR A 468 -20.08 -11.49 2.27
CA THR A 468 -21.53 -11.56 2.08
C THR A 468 -21.95 -11.38 0.61
N CYS A 469 -20.99 -11.18 -0.29
CA CYS A 469 -21.25 -11.07 -1.72
C CYS A 469 -21.84 -12.36 -2.27
N ARG A 470 -23.02 -12.28 -2.92
CA ARG A 470 -23.76 -13.43 -3.48
C ARG A 470 -23.30 -13.84 -4.88
N SER A 471 -22.33 -13.11 -5.47
CA SER A 471 -21.76 -13.46 -6.77
C SER A 471 -21.17 -14.87 -6.76
N LYS A 472 -21.61 -15.73 -7.68
CA LYS A 472 -21.14 -17.13 -7.78
C LYS A 472 -19.70 -17.21 -8.23
N TYR A 473 -19.33 -16.40 -9.22
CA TYR A 473 -17.98 -16.39 -9.79
C TYR A 473 -17.40 -14.97 -9.64
N GLY A 474 -16.31 -14.86 -8.94
CA GLY A 474 -15.70 -13.56 -8.64
C GLY A 474 -16.46 -12.77 -7.58
N VAL A 475 -16.58 -11.46 -7.76
CA VAL A 475 -17.21 -10.50 -6.84
C VAL A 475 -17.95 -9.44 -7.62
N CYS A 476 -18.90 -8.74 -6.99
CA CYS A 476 -19.55 -7.59 -7.60
C CYS A 476 -18.86 -6.27 -7.23
N GLN A 477 -19.05 -5.25 -8.05
CA GLN A 477 -18.47 -3.91 -7.90
C GLN A 477 -18.82 -3.27 -6.54
N LYS A 478 -20.08 -3.28 -6.15
CA LYS A 478 -20.53 -2.65 -4.89
C LYS A 478 -19.95 -3.32 -3.64
N CYS A 479 -19.84 -4.66 -3.60
CA CYS A 479 -19.26 -5.37 -2.46
C CYS A 479 -17.74 -5.19 -2.35
N TYR A 480 -17.05 -5.04 -3.46
CA TYR A 480 -15.64 -4.70 -3.47
C TYR A 480 -15.40 -3.22 -3.12
N GLY A 481 -16.24 -2.34 -3.65
CA GLY A 481 -16.14 -0.91 -3.48
C GLY A 481 -15.12 -0.25 -4.41
N TRP A 482 -14.42 0.75 -3.94
CA TRP A 482 -13.46 1.50 -4.75
C TRP A 482 -12.19 0.71 -5.03
N ASP A 483 -11.65 0.91 -6.23
CA ASP A 483 -10.27 0.61 -6.54
C ASP A 483 -9.37 1.63 -5.81
N LEU A 484 -8.40 1.11 -5.07
CA LEU A 484 -7.51 1.94 -4.25
C LEU A 484 -6.54 2.78 -5.09
N SER A 485 -6.21 2.32 -6.30
CA SER A 485 -5.30 3.04 -7.20
C SER A 485 -5.95 4.28 -7.81
N THR A 486 -7.22 4.18 -8.20
CA THR A 486 -7.97 5.24 -8.88
C THR A 486 -8.87 6.06 -7.95
N ARG A 487 -9.19 5.54 -6.76
CA ARG A 487 -10.22 6.06 -5.83
C ARG A 487 -11.61 6.22 -6.46
N ARG A 488 -11.95 5.33 -7.38
CA ARG A 488 -13.25 5.22 -8.04
C ARG A 488 -13.81 3.82 -7.84
N PRO A 489 -15.13 3.60 -8.04
CA PRO A 489 -15.67 2.26 -8.07
C PRO A 489 -14.89 1.37 -9.01
N VAL A 490 -14.57 0.15 -8.56
CA VAL A 490 -13.76 -0.78 -9.35
C VAL A 490 -14.45 -1.11 -10.67
N SER A 491 -13.69 -1.13 -11.75
CA SER A 491 -14.23 -1.44 -13.08
C SER A 491 -14.56 -2.92 -13.22
N ILE A 492 -15.60 -3.23 -14.00
CA ILE A 492 -15.94 -4.61 -14.37
C ILE A 492 -14.76 -5.19 -15.14
N GLY A 493 -14.40 -6.44 -14.85
CA GLY A 493 -13.26 -7.11 -15.45
C GLY A 493 -11.94 -6.93 -14.71
N THR A 494 -11.90 -6.15 -13.65
CA THR A 494 -10.67 -6.02 -12.83
C THR A 494 -10.40 -7.32 -12.08
N SER A 495 -9.19 -7.87 -12.22
CA SER A 495 -8.76 -9.09 -11.52
C SER A 495 -8.29 -8.76 -10.10
N VAL A 496 -9.24 -8.51 -9.21
CA VAL A 496 -8.97 -8.11 -7.82
C VAL A 496 -8.26 -9.18 -7.00
N GLY A 497 -8.39 -10.45 -7.40
CA GLY A 497 -7.68 -11.56 -6.76
C GLY A 497 -6.17 -11.53 -7.00
N ILE A 498 -5.73 -11.24 -8.22
CA ILE A 498 -4.31 -11.07 -8.56
C ILE A 498 -3.74 -9.85 -7.82
N ILE A 499 -4.48 -8.73 -7.83
CA ILE A 499 -4.07 -7.51 -7.10
C ILE A 499 -3.91 -7.81 -5.60
N ALA A 500 -4.84 -8.55 -5.00
CA ALA A 500 -4.76 -8.94 -3.60
C ALA A 500 -3.55 -9.83 -3.32
N ALA A 501 -3.33 -10.88 -4.11
CA ALA A 501 -2.20 -11.79 -3.94
C ALA A 501 -0.84 -11.09 -4.07
N GLN A 502 -0.69 -10.21 -5.07
CA GLN A 502 0.52 -9.41 -5.27
C GLN A 502 0.72 -8.38 -4.17
N SER A 503 -0.35 -7.72 -3.70
CA SER A 503 -0.29 -6.72 -2.62
C SER A 503 0.10 -7.33 -1.27
N ILE A 504 -0.23 -8.60 -1.03
CA ILE A 504 0.18 -9.36 0.16
C ILE A 504 1.62 -9.86 0.00
N GLY A 505 2.02 -10.29 -1.21
CA GLY A 505 3.31 -10.91 -1.46
C GLY A 505 4.47 -9.91 -1.60
N GLU A 506 4.26 -8.77 -2.25
CA GLU A 506 5.30 -7.74 -2.47
C GLU A 506 5.98 -7.29 -1.17
N PRO A 507 5.25 -6.91 -0.11
CA PRO A 507 5.90 -6.53 1.15
C PRO A 507 6.70 -7.68 1.80
N GLY A 508 6.31 -8.93 1.58
CA GLY A 508 7.05 -10.09 2.08
C GLY A 508 8.48 -10.13 1.58
N THR A 509 8.69 -9.86 0.30
CA THR A 509 10.03 -9.78 -0.30
C THR A 509 10.84 -8.59 0.25
N GLN A 510 10.21 -7.42 0.43
CA GLN A 510 10.90 -6.26 1.03
C GLN A 510 11.25 -6.46 2.50
N LEU A 511 10.40 -7.15 3.27
CA LEU A 511 10.66 -7.46 4.67
C LEU A 511 11.90 -8.33 4.85
N THR A 512 12.12 -9.32 3.96
CA THR A 512 13.32 -10.15 4.00
C THR A 512 14.59 -9.34 3.74
N MET A 513 14.56 -8.36 2.86
CA MET A 513 15.71 -7.47 2.60
C MET A 513 16.02 -6.52 3.77
N ARG A 514 15.02 -6.07 4.53
CA ARG A 514 15.21 -5.17 5.68
C ARG A 514 15.95 -5.83 6.86
N THR A 515 15.94 -7.14 6.97
CA THR A 515 16.66 -7.87 8.04
C THR A 515 18.15 -7.64 8.01
N ILE A 516 18.75 -7.48 6.83
CA ILE A 516 20.18 -7.15 6.67
C ILE A 516 20.50 -5.79 7.32
N HIS A 517 19.63 -4.81 7.13
CA HIS A 517 19.85 -3.44 7.60
C HIS A 517 19.68 -3.28 9.12
N SER A 518 18.97 -4.17 9.80
CA SER A 518 18.85 -4.16 11.26
C SER A 518 20.08 -4.70 11.98
N GLY A 519 20.92 -5.45 11.29
CA GLY A 519 22.20 -5.96 11.79
C GLY A 519 22.08 -6.99 12.91
N GLY A 520 20.94 -7.71 13.03
CA GLY A 520 20.72 -8.77 14.01
C GLY A 520 20.55 -8.27 15.46
N VAL A 521 20.25 -6.98 15.66
CA VAL A 521 19.92 -6.43 16.98
C VAL A 521 18.59 -7.02 17.45
N ALA A 522 18.59 -7.67 18.61
CA ALA A 522 17.38 -8.19 19.23
C ALA A 522 16.43 -7.03 19.56
N GLY A 523 15.23 -7.09 19.05
CA GLY A 523 14.18 -6.09 19.25
C GLY A 523 12.85 -6.76 19.54
N ALA A 524 11.90 -6.01 20.10
CA ALA A 524 10.58 -6.50 20.48
C ALA A 524 9.75 -7.07 19.29
N SER A 525 10.15 -6.79 18.05
CA SER A 525 9.56 -7.36 16.83
C SER A 525 10.65 -8.01 16.00
N ASP A 526 10.83 -9.33 16.16
CA ASP A 526 11.72 -10.09 15.27
C ASP A 526 11.07 -10.14 13.87
N ILE A 527 11.62 -9.33 12.96
CA ILE A 527 11.17 -9.22 11.57
C ILE A 527 11.20 -10.56 10.86
N THR A 528 12.13 -11.44 11.26
CA THR A 528 12.33 -12.76 10.64
C THR A 528 11.18 -13.73 10.90
N GLN A 529 10.43 -13.54 11.98
CA GLN A 529 9.30 -14.40 12.34
C GLN A 529 7.99 -13.99 11.63
N GLY A 530 7.92 -12.79 11.07
CA GLY A 530 6.71 -12.25 10.45
C GLY A 530 6.22 -13.08 9.26
N LEU A 531 7.08 -13.32 8.25
CA LEU A 531 6.71 -14.05 7.03
C LEU A 531 6.33 -15.51 7.29
N PRO A 532 7.10 -16.32 8.08
CA PRO A 532 6.68 -17.66 8.43
C PRO A 532 5.34 -17.72 9.16
N THR A 533 5.04 -16.76 10.01
CA THR A 533 3.77 -16.66 10.73
C THR A 533 2.61 -16.40 9.76
N VAL A 534 2.75 -15.46 8.84
CA VAL A 534 1.76 -15.16 7.80
C VAL A 534 1.52 -16.38 6.92
N ALA A 535 2.59 -17.04 6.43
CA ALA A 535 2.47 -18.23 5.59
C ALA A 535 1.68 -19.36 6.28
N ARG A 536 1.89 -19.55 7.58
CA ARG A 536 1.16 -20.57 8.36
C ARG A 536 -0.29 -20.21 8.65
N MET A 537 -0.59 -18.91 8.84
CA MET A 537 -1.98 -18.45 8.93
C MET A 537 -2.73 -18.82 7.66
N PHE A 538 -2.15 -18.57 6.49
CA PHE A 538 -2.75 -18.92 5.20
C PHE A 538 -2.81 -20.44 4.95
N ASP A 539 -1.92 -21.23 5.52
CA ASP A 539 -1.97 -22.69 5.43
C ASP A 539 -2.94 -23.36 6.42
N VAL A 540 -3.48 -22.58 7.37
CA VAL A 540 -4.42 -23.06 8.41
C VAL A 540 -3.89 -24.34 9.09
N VAL A 541 -2.67 -24.29 9.60
CA VAL A 541 -2.02 -25.44 10.22
C VAL A 541 -2.77 -25.82 11.50
N GLY A 542 -3.20 -27.07 11.59
CA GLY A 542 -4.06 -27.53 12.68
C GLY A 542 -3.33 -28.06 13.92
N ASN A 543 -2.10 -28.59 13.75
CA ASN A 543 -1.25 -29.07 14.86
C ASN A 543 0.00 -28.23 14.86
N VAL A 544 0.14 -27.41 15.88
CA VAL A 544 1.27 -26.51 16.05
C VAL A 544 2.42 -27.30 16.69
N ASN A 545 3.57 -27.31 16.04
CA ASN A 545 4.80 -27.77 16.69
C ASN A 545 5.27 -26.62 17.61
N GLU A 546 5.05 -26.78 18.92
CA GLU A 546 5.32 -25.76 19.95
C GLU A 546 6.73 -25.17 19.90
N LYS A 547 7.70 -25.96 19.44
CA LYS A 547 9.09 -25.54 19.31
C LYS A 547 9.33 -24.45 18.24
N ILE A 548 8.43 -24.35 17.26
CA ILE A 548 8.66 -23.50 16.09
C ILE A 548 7.72 -22.27 16.07
N LEU A 549 6.50 -22.40 16.63
CA LEU A 549 5.46 -21.35 16.58
C LEU A 549 5.08 -20.75 17.92
N GLY A 550 5.67 -21.27 18.98
CA GLY A 550 5.11 -21.04 20.29
C GLY A 550 3.82 -21.85 20.51
N ARG A 551 3.22 -21.63 21.64
CA ARG A 551 2.00 -22.31 22.08
C ARG A 551 0.79 -21.89 21.26
N GLU A 552 -0.16 -22.82 21.07
CA GLU A 552 -1.51 -22.48 20.60
C GLU A 552 -2.24 -21.62 21.65
N ALA A 553 -2.89 -20.55 21.22
CA ALA A 553 -3.69 -19.69 22.08
C ALA A 553 -4.94 -20.43 22.59
N ASP A 554 -5.24 -20.27 23.86
CA ASP A 554 -6.48 -20.76 24.44
C ASP A 554 -7.63 -19.81 24.10
N LEU A 555 -8.69 -20.35 23.51
CA LEU A 555 -9.90 -19.61 23.15
C LEU A 555 -11.01 -19.90 24.16
N ALA A 556 -11.82 -18.90 24.46
CA ALA A 556 -12.98 -19.08 25.32
C ALA A 556 -14.02 -20.00 24.64
N PRO A 557 -14.36 -21.16 25.24
CA PRO A 557 -15.34 -22.06 24.62
C PRO A 557 -16.78 -21.55 24.76
N TYR A 558 -17.05 -20.70 25.73
CA TYR A 558 -18.39 -20.15 26.02
C TYR A 558 -18.30 -18.66 26.39
N THR A 559 -19.39 -17.95 26.21
CA THR A 559 -19.57 -16.59 26.72
C THR A 559 -19.84 -16.64 28.21
N GLY A 560 -19.11 -15.87 29.02
CA GLY A 560 -19.22 -15.86 30.46
C GLY A 560 -18.22 -14.95 31.14
N VAL A 561 -18.04 -15.11 32.44
CA VAL A 561 -17.07 -14.37 33.24
C VAL A 561 -15.84 -15.23 33.49
N LEU A 562 -14.67 -14.73 33.11
CA LEU A 562 -13.39 -15.40 33.29
C LEU A 562 -12.87 -15.19 34.70
N GLN A 563 -12.59 -16.27 35.39
CA GLN A 563 -11.89 -16.32 36.66
C GLN A 563 -10.56 -17.06 36.48
N VAL A 564 -9.49 -16.47 36.97
CA VAL A 564 -8.15 -17.08 36.93
C VAL A 564 -7.68 -17.36 38.36
N THR A 565 -7.35 -18.61 38.63
CA THR A 565 -6.78 -19.02 39.94
C THR A 565 -5.35 -19.51 39.67
N THR A 566 -4.36 -18.91 40.33
CA THR A 566 -2.94 -19.29 40.16
C THR A 566 -2.52 -20.23 41.30
N GLU A 567 -2.11 -21.44 40.95
CA GLU A 567 -1.47 -22.40 41.87
C GLU A 567 0.02 -22.49 41.49
N GLN A 568 0.85 -23.03 42.39
CA GLN A 568 2.34 -22.90 42.32
C GLN A 568 3.01 -23.21 40.98
N ALA A 569 2.44 -24.06 40.12
CA ALA A 569 3.00 -24.44 38.82
C ALA A 569 2.02 -24.28 37.65
N GLU A 570 0.74 -24.07 37.93
CA GLU A 570 -0.33 -24.03 36.91
C GLU A 570 -1.31 -22.90 37.21
N LYS A 571 -1.91 -22.37 36.17
CA LYS A 571 -3.03 -21.43 36.26
C LYS A 571 -4.29 -22.16 35.83
N THR A 572 -5.33 -22.12 36.66
CA THR A 572 -6.63 -22.69 36.35
C THR A 572 -7.53 -21.58 35.82
N LEU A 573 -8.01 -21.75 34.60
CA LEU A 573 -8.96 -20.86 33.93
C LEU A 573 -10.36 -21.44 34.10
N ARG A 574 -11.30 -20.65 34.60
CA ARG A 574 -12.71 -20.99 34.79
C ARG A 574 -13.57 -19.98 34.07
N ILE A 575 -14.53 -20.43 33.29
CA ILE A 575 -15.57 -19.58 32.74
C ILE A 575 -16.82 -19.84 33.53
N LEU A 576 -17.33 -18.78 34.15
CA LEU A 576 -18.53 -18.81 35.00
C LEU A 576 -19.74 -18.33 34.20
N TYR A 577 -20.92 -18.75 34.61
CA TYR A 577 -22.17 -18.30 34.02
C TYR A 577 -22.40 -16.81 34.33
N PRO A 578 -22.80 -15.95 33.39
CA PRO A 578 -22.90 -14.51 33.58
C PRO A 578 -23.90 -14.09 34.67
N GLU A 579 -24.99 -14.84 34.83
CA GLU A 579 -26.06 -14.55 35.81
C GLU A 579 -25.85 -15.26 37.15
N ASP A 580 -25.07 -16.37 37.18
CA ASP A 580 -24.83 -17.17 38.38
C ASP A 580 -23.35 -17.60 38.42
N HIS A 581 -22.52 -16.78 39.09
CA HIS A 581 -21.07 -16.97 39.21
C HIS A 581 -20.67 -18.25 40.01
N SER A 582 -21.66 -18.94 40.60
CA SER A 582 -21.41 -20.23 41.25
C SER A 582 -21.33 -21.43 40.26
N ARG A 583 -21.82 -21.25 39.05
CA ARG A 583 -21.89 -22.30 38.05
C ARG A 583 -20.75 -22.22 37.04
N ILE A 584 -19.92 -23.24 36.99
CA ILE A 584 -18.79 -23.35 36.08
C ILE A 584 -19.29 -23.90 34.70
N LEU A 585 -19.02 -23.15 33.62
CA LEU A 585 -19.29 -23.55 32.25
C LEU A 585 -18.15 -24.40 31.66
N ALA A 586 -16.93 -23.97 31.93
CA ALA A 586 -15.72 -24.70 31.50
C ALA A 586 -14.57 -24.43 32.48
N GLU A 587 -13.71 -25.43 32.64
CA GLU A 587 -12.51 -25.36 33.48
C GLU A 587 -11.37 -26.12 32.79
N TRP A 588 -10.17 -25.50 32.72
CA TRP A 588 -8.95 -26.15 32.23
C TRP A 588 -7.71 -25.51 32.83
N GLN A 589 -6.60 -26.23 32.77
CA GLN A 589 -5.33 -25.79 33.34
C GLN A 589 -4.36 -25.37 32.24
N VAL A 590 -3.58 -24.31 32.51
CA VAL A 590 -2.52 -23.81 31.67
C VAL A 590 -1.23 -23.65 32.48
N PRO A 591 -0.04 -23.87 31.92
CA PRO A 591 1.23 -23.65 32.63
C PRO A 591 1.34 -22.22 33.16
N ALA A 592 1.94 -22.03 34.33
CA ALA A 592 2.10 -20.71 34.95
C ALA A 592 2.93 -19.72 34.07
N SER A 593 3.79 -20.26 33.20
CA SER A 593 4.62 -19.49 32.26
C SER A 593 3.85 -18.83 31.12
N VAL A 594 2.56 -19.14 30.96
CA VAL A 594 1.75 -18.63 29.86
C VAL A 594 1.33 -17.19 30.15
N SER A 595 1.57 -16.32 29.18
CA SER A 595 1.13 -14.92 29.20
C SER A 595 -0.31 -14.79 28.76
N PHE A 596 -1.09 -13.97 29.43
CA PHE A 596 -2.43 -13.59 29.02
C PHE A 596 -2.39 -12.44 28.02
N THR A 597 -3.42 -12.30 27.22
CA THR A 597 -3.60 -11.11 26.39
C THR A 597 -3.57 -9.85 27.24
N PRO A 598 -3.08 -8.70 26.73
CA PRO A 598 -2.89 -7.48 27.52
C PRO A 598 -4.13 -7.03 28.31
N ALA A 599 -5.32 -7.16 27.69
CA ALA A 599 -6.59 -6.80 28.33
C ALA A 599 -6.92 -7.70 29.54
N ILE A 600 -6.71 -9.01 29.40
CA ILE A 600 -6.97 -9.98 30.46
C ILE A 600 -5.90 -9.86 31.54
N LYS A 601 -4.65 -9.63 31.17
CA LYS A 601 -3.53 -9.48 32.10
C LYS A 601 -3.76 -8.31 33.06
N GLU A 602 -4.15 -7.14 32.54
CA GLU A 602 -4.44 -5.95 33.33
C GLU A 602 -5.61 -6.18 34.31
N ALA A 603 -6.64 -6.90 33.85
CA ALA A 603 -7.79 -7.23 34.71
C ALA A 603 -7.46 -8.28 35.78
N VAL A 604 -6.68 -9.30 35.43
CA VAL A 604 -6.23 -10.33 36.40
C VAL A 604 -5.29 -9.72 37.47
N GLU A 605 -4.39 -8.81 37.08
CA GLU A 605 -3.51 -8.10 38.04
C GLU A 605 -4.29 -7.17 38.98
N ASN A 606 -5.45 -6.69 38.55
CA ASN A 606 -6.33 -5.82 39.37
C ASN A 606 -7.44 -6.60 40.10
N ASP A 607 -7.44 -7.93 40.08
CA ASP A 607 -8.52 -8.80 40.64
C ASP A 607 -9.91 -8.43 40.10
N GLN A 608 -10.01 -8.01 38.84
CA GLN A 608 -11.26 -7.68 38.17
C GLN A 608 -11.79 -8.90 37.41
N GLU A 609 -13.11 -9.09 37.48
CA GLU A 609 -13.81 -10.05 36.65
C GLU A 609 -13.86 -9.58 35.20
N VAL A 610 -13.55 -10.46 34.25
CA VAL A 610 -13.51 -10.15 32.83
C VAL A 610 -14.65 -10.86 32.13
N GLU A 611 -15.54 -10.12 31.52
CA GLU A 611 -16.51 -10.71 30.60
C GLU A 611 -15.79 -11.13 29.30
N VAL A 612 -15.96 -12.39 28.93
CA VAL A 612 -15.41 -12.97 27.71
C VAL A 612 -16.52 -13.54 26.84
N SER A 613 -16.40 -13.33 25.54
CA SER A 613 -17.29 -13.92 24.55
C SER A 613 -16.73 -15.23 24.02
N ALA A 614 -17.60 -16.15 23.56
CA ALA A 614 -17.12 -17.37 22.93
C ALA A 614 -16.19 -17.05 21.76
N GLY A 615 -15.00 -17.67 21.72
CA GLY A 615 -13.98 -17.43 20.73
C GLY A 615 -12.96 -16.33 21.04
N ASP A 616 -13.12 -15.59 22.15
CA ASP A 616 -12.11 -14.62 22.54
C ASP A 616 -10.79 -15.29 22.90
N GLN A 617 -9.69 -14.67 22.50
CA GLN A 617 -8.36 -15.16 22.80
C GLN A 617 -7.98 -14.80 24.24
N LEU A 618 -7.76 -15.82 25.07
CA LEU A 618 -7.43 -15.68 26.48
C LEU A 618 -5.93 -15.56 26.73
N THR A 619 -5.14 -16.36 26.02
CA THR A 619 -3.69 -16.41 26.18
C THR A 619 -2.98 -15.94 24.94
N GLU A 620 -1.76 -15.40 25.09
CA GLU A 620 -0.90 -15.10 23.95
C GLU A 620 -0.52 -16.40 23.24
N GLY A 621 -0.45 -16.36 21.90
CA GLY A 621 -0.11 -17.50 21.08
C GLY A 621 -0.80 -17.49 19.72
N PHE A 622 -0.62 -18.57 18.97
CA PHE A 622 -1.19 -18.73 17.64
C PHE A 622 -2.66 -19.14 17.69
N VAL A 623 -3.54 -18.39 17.03
CA VAL A 623 -4.97 -18.70 16.97
C VAL A 623 -5.25 -19.84 16.00
N ASN A 624 -5.91 -20.89 16.49
CA ASN A 624 -6.38 -21.99 15.64
C ASN A 624 -7.72 -21.62 14.99
N PHE A 625 -7.67 -21.17 13.73
CA PHE A 625 -8.86 -20.74 12.99
C PHE A 625 -9.90 -21.84 12.76
N ARG A 626 -9.51 -23.13 12.77
CA ARG A 626 -10.48 -24.24 12.69
C ARG A 626 -11.30 -24.38 13.96
N LYS A 627 -10.66 -24.21 15.14
CA LYS A 627 -11.36 -24.19 16.42
C LYS A 627 -12.23 -22.95 16.54
N LEU A 628 -11.67 -21.78 16.19
CA LEU A 628 -12.39 -20.51 16.23
C LEU A 628 -13.66 -20.55 15.38
N ARG A 629 -13.61 -21.08 14.15
CA ARG A 629 -14.77 -21.21 13.27
C ARG A 629 -15.88 -22.06 13.89
N LYS A 630 -15.53 -23.14 14.58
CA LYS A 630 -16.52 -23.98 15.26
C LYS A 630 -17.20 -23.27 16.42
N LEU A 631 -16.51 -22.34 17.09
CA LEU A 631 -17.03 -21.61 18.25
C LEU A 631 -17.86 -20.38 17.85
N THR A 632 -17.40 -19.61 16.85
CA THR A 632 -17.93 -18.26 16.55
C THR A 632 -18.58 -18.14 15.18
N GLY A 633 -18.39 -19.14 14.30
CA GLY A 633 -18.92 -19.11 12.93
C GLY A 633 -17.94 -18.47 11.93
N ILE A 634 -18.44 -18.20 10.71
CA ILE A 634 -17.61 -17.77 9.57
C ILE A 634 -17.19 -16.31 9.69
N GLU A 635 -18.11 -15.42 10.03
CA GLU A 635 -17.91 -13.97 10.04
C GLU A 635 -16.83 -13.54 11.05
N SER A 636 -16.98 -13.96 12.30
CA SER A 636 -16.01 -13.67 13.37
C SER A 636 -14.64 -14.28 13.07
N THR A 637 -14.60 -15.49 12.49
CA THR A 637 -13.33 -16.12 12.07
C THR A 637 -12.65 -15.28 11.01
N MET A 638 -13.37 -14.75 10.01
CA MET A 638 -12.81 -13.90 8.97
C MET A 638 -12.25 -12.60 9.57
N HIS A 639 -13.01 -11.92 10.45
CA HIS A 639 -12.53 -10.71 11.10
C HIS A 639 -11.24 -10.95 11.90
N THR A 640 -11.22 -12.03 12.68
CA THR A 640 -10.02 -12.38 13.46
C THR A 640 -8.85 -12.74 12.57
N PHE A 641 -9.10 -13.44 11.45
CA PHE A 641 -8.07 -13.79 10.48
C PHE A 641 -7.49 -12.54 9.84
N VAL A 642 -8.34 -11.64 9.30
CA VAL A 642 -7.91 -10.39 8.67
C VAL A 642 -7.10 -9.54 9.66
N ARG A 643 -7.59 -9.38 10.88
CA ARG A 643 -6.91 -8.64 11.96
C ARG A 643 -5.55 -9.25 12.32
N SER A 644 -5.48 -10.58 12.45
CA SER A 644 -4.22 -11.27 12.78
C SER A 644 -3.16 -11.10 11.70
N VAL A 645 -3.54 -11.30 10.44
CA VAL A 645 -2.62 -11.07 9.30
C VAL A 645 -2.19 -9.61 9.23
N LYS A 646 -3.15 -8.68 9.31
CA LYS A 646 -2.85 -7.23 9.26
C LYS A 646 -1.90 -6.79 10.36
N ASN A 647 -2.09 -7.29 11.59
CA ASN A 647 -1.22 -6.94 12.73
C ASN A 647 0.24 -7.31 12.45
N VAL A 648 0.51 -8.44 11.80
CA VAL A 648 1.87 -8.82 11.43
C VAL A 648 2.47 -7.82 10.45
N TYR A 649 1.71 -7.37 9.42
CA TYR A 649 2.21 -6.36 8.48
C TYR A 649 2.38 -4.99 9.14
N THR A 650 1.42 -4.56 9.97
CA THR A 650 1.46 -3.28 10.67
C THR A 650 2.64 -3.20 11.65
N SER A 651 2.94 -4.28 12.39
CA SER A 651 4.12 -4.35 13.28
C SER A 651 5.43 -4.17 12.53
N GLN A 652 5.47 -4.48 11.25
CA GLN A 652 6.61 -4.30 10.35
C GLN A 652 6.58 -2.92 9.63
N GLY A 653 5.59 -2.07 9.94
CA GLY A 653 5.41 -0.77 9.31
C GLY A 653 4.96 -0.84 7.84
N VAL A 654 4.31 -1.93 7.46
CA VAL A 654 3.70 -2.11 6.14
C VAL A 654 2.20 -1.90 6.25
N GLU A 655 1.68 -1.00 5.43
CA GLU A 655 0.26 -0.72 5.37
C GLU A 655 -0.38 -1.54 4.24
N LEU A 656 -1.36 -2.34 4.61
CA LEU A 656 -2.13 -3.18 3.70
C LEU A 656 -3.62 -2.97 3.98
N ASN A 657 -4.41 -2.75 2.93
CA ASN A 657 -5.87 -2.61 3.07
C ASN A 657 -6.51 -3.97 3.36
N ASP A 658 -7.51 -3.98 4.24
CA ASP A 658 -8.24 -5.19 4.67
C ASP A 658 -8.86 -5.94 3.48
N LYS A 659 -9.27 -5.26 2.41
CA LYS A 659 -9.90 -5.85 1.21
C LYS A 659 -9.06 -6.98 0.60
N HIS A 660 -7.74 -6.82 0.54
CA HIS A 660 -6.86 -7.82 -0.06
C HIS A 660 -6.84 -9.12 0.72
N ILE A 661 -6.80 -9.01 2.06
CA ILE A 661 -6.84 -10.18 2.93
C ILE A 661 -8.24 -10.81 2.88
N GLU A 662 -9.31 -9.98 2.83
CA GLU A 662 -10.70 -10.46 2.72
C GLU A 662 -10.95 -11.26 1.44
N VAL A 663 -10.36 -10.86 0.29
CA VAL A 663 -10.44 -11.60 -0.97
C VAL A 663 -9.91 -13.03 -0.82
N ILE A 664 -8.73 -13.16 -0.23
CA ILE A 664 -8.11 -14.47 -0.01
C ILE A 664 -8.90 -15.28 1.04
N ALA A 665 -9.28 -14.63 2.15
CA ALA A 665 -10.06 -15.30 3.21
C ALA A 665 -11.43 -15.80 2.69
N ARG A 666 -12.08 -15.06 1.78
CA ARG A 666 -13.31 -15.49 1.09
C ARG A 666 -13.09 -16.80 0.33
N GLN A 667 -12.00 -16.92 -0.41
CA GLN A 667 -11.67 -18.15 -1.14
C GLN A 667 -11.36 -19.32 -0.20
N MET A 668 -10.71 -19.06 0.94
CA MET A 668 -10.43 -20.08 1.96
C MET A 668 -11.71 -20.59 2.66
N LEU A 669 -12.76 -19.76 2.75
CA LEU A 669 -14.03 -20.07 3.40
C LEU A 669 -15.14 -20.47 2.41
N ARG A 670 -14.83 -20.52 1.12
CA ARG A 670 -15.82 -20.77 0.06
C ARG A 670 -16.29 -22.22 -0.01
N ARG A 671 -15.53 -23.16 0.49
CA ARG A 671 -15.81 -24.60 0.39
C ARG A 671 -16.59 -25.14 1.60
N VAL A 672 -17.44 -26.12 1.34
CA VAL A 672 -18.14 -26.90 2.35
C VAL A 672 -17.75 -28.37 2.22
N GLN A 673 -17.72 -29.08 3.33
CA GLN A 673 -17.46 -30.52 3.37
C GLN A 673 -18.77 -31.27 3.54
N VAL A 674 -19.07 -32.18 2.61
CA VAL A 674 -20.28 -32.96 2.64
C VAL A 674 -20.23 -33.97 3.81
N THR A 675 -21.20 -33.88 4.72
CA THR A 675 -21.38 -34.77 5.85
C THR A 675 -22.41 -35.88 5.58
N ASN A 676 -23.41 -35.58 4.77
CA ASN A 676 -24.41 -36.53 4.34
C ASN A 676 -24.74 -36.26 2.86
N PRO A 677 -24.54 -37.18 1.92
CA PRO A 677 -24.80 -36.97 0.51
C PRO A 677 -26.28 -36.88 0.12
N GLY A 678 -27.21 -37.38 0.94
CA GLY A 678 -28.63 -37.49 0.58
C GLY A 678 -28.81 -38.16 -0.79
N ASP A 679 -29.73 -37.62 -1.61
CA ASP A 679 -29.99 -38.10 -2.99
C ASP A 679 -29.07 -37.41 -4.02
N SER A 680 -28.02 -36.73 -3.60
CA SER A 680 -27.07 -36.05 -4.49
C SER A 680 -25.99 -37.01 -5.03
N THR A 681 -25.28 -36.55 -6.06
CA THR A 681 -24.12 -37.27 -6.62
C THR A 681 -22.82 -37.04 -5.84
N TYR A 682 -22.85 -36.30 -4.73
CA TYR A 682 -21.68 -36.00 -3.93
C TYR A 682 -21.21 -37.20 -3.12
N LEU A 683 -19.91 -37.23 -2.82
CA LEU A 683 -19.31 -38.25 -1.96
C LEU A 683 -19.17 -37.71 -0.53
N LEU A 684 -19.25 -38.65 0.43
CA LEU A 684 -19.01 -38.34 1.85
C LEU A 684 -17.60 -37.77 2.04
N GLY A 685 -17.51 -36.61 2.70
CA GLY A 685 -16.23 -35.91 2.94
C GLY A 685 -15.68 -35.08 1.77
N GLN A 686 -16.39 -35.04 0.63
CA GLN A 686 -16.01 -34.23 -0.53
C GLN A 686 -16.09 -32.73 -0.21
N TYR A 687 -15.13 -31.95 -0.73
CA TYR A 687 -15.17 -30.51 -0.67
C TYR A 687 -15.88 -29.98 -1.92
N VAL A 688 -16.96 -29.21 -1.72
CA VAL A 688 -17.81 -28.66 -2.77
C VAL A 688 -17.91 -27.16 -2.61
N ASP A 689 -18.08 -26.43 -3.70
CA ASP A 689 -18.35 -24.97 -3.66
C ASP A 689 -19.68 -24.70 -2.95
N ARG A 690 -19.71 -23.69 -2.06
CA ARG A 690 -20.91 -23.34 -1.25
C ARG A 690 -22.12 -23.00 -2.12
N TYR A 691 -21.90 -22.29 -3.23
CA TYR A 691 -22.99 -21.87 -4.11
C TYR A 691 -23.52 -23.04 -4.95
N ALA A 692 -22.64 -23.85 -5.51
CA ALA A 692 -23.02 -25.07 -6.23
C ALA A 692 -23.76 -26.05 -5.32
N PHE A 693 -23.32 -26.18 -4.07
CA PHE A 693 -24.01 -27.00 -3.05
C PHE A 693 -25.41 -26.46 -2.77
N ALA A 694 -25.57 -25.14 -2.57
CA ALA A 694 -26.86 -24.52 -2.32
C ALA A 694 -27.84 -24.70 -3.49
N ASP A 695 -27.35 -24.61 -4.74
CA ASP A 695 -28.17 -24.88 -5.93
C ASP A 695 -28.60 -26.36 -5.99
N THR A 696 -27.71 -27.29 -5.68
CA THR A 696 -28.02 -28.71 -5.62
C THR A 696 -29.07 -29.03 -4.54
N VAL A 697 -28.92 -28.46 -3.33
CA VAL A 697 -29.90 -28.55 -2.25
C VAL A 697 -31.28 -28.08 -2.73
N ARG A 698 -31.32 -26.90 -3.38
CA ARG A 698 -32.55 -26.32 -3.92
C ARG A 698 -33.20 -27.26 -4.95
N ASN A 699 -32.42 -27.74 -5.90
CA ASN A 699 -32.93 -28.60 -6.99
C ASN A 699 -33.49 -29.91 -6.47
N ILE A 700 -32.77 -30.58 -5.54
CA ILE A 700 -33.23 -31.86 -4.92
C ILE A 700 -34.46 -31.62 -4.05
N THR A 701 -34.51 -30.53 -3.29
CA THR A 701 -35.69 -30.18 -2.47
C THR A 701 -36.91 -29.91 -3.36
N LEU A 702 -36.76 -29.20 -4.48
CA LEU A 702 -37.84 -28.97 -5.46
C LEU A 702 -38.27 -30.30 -6.12
N ALA A 703 -37.36 -31.24 -6.31
CA ALA A 703 -37.70 -32.55 -6.84
C ALA A 703 -38.36 -33.51 -5.78
N GLY A 704 -38.40 -33.08 -4.51
CA GLY A 704 -38.96 -33.89 -3.40
C GLY A 704 -38.04 -34.95 -2.87
N GLY A 705 -36.74 -34.94 -3.19
CA GLY A 705 -35.70 -35.82 -2.67
C GLY A 705 -35.10 -35.35 -1.34
N ALA A 706 -34.27 -36.24 -0.71
CA ALA A 706 -33.54 -35.92 0.50
C ALA A 706 -32.33 -35.00 0.17
N PRO A 707 -32.27 -33.74 0.66
CA PRO A 707 -31.19 -32.83 0.37
C PRO A 707 -29.88 -33.30 1.05
N PRO A 708 -28.71 -33.01 0.45
CA PRO A 708 -27.42 -33.26 1.08
C PRO A 708 -27.17 -32.28 2.23
N GLU A 709 -26.37 -32.74 3.23
CA GLU A 709 -25.93 -31.90 4.36
C GLU A 709 -24.41 -31.70 4.27
N ALA A 710 -23.95 -30.49 4.64
CA ALA A 710 -22.51 -30.20 4.66
C ALA A 710 -22.15 -29.20 5.77
N GLU A 711 -20.93 -29.32 6.26
CA GLU A 711 -20.37 -28.35 7.18
C GLU A 711 -19.47 -27.34 6.44
N PRO A 712 -19.57 -26.02 6.71
CA PRO A 712 -18.62 -25.06 6.20
C PRO A 712 -17.24 -25.37 6.78
N VAL A 713 -16.19 -25.16 6.00
CA VAL A 713 -14.81 -25.43 6.42
C VAL A 713 -13.90 -24.25 6.07
N ILE A 714 -12.82 -24.07 6.81
CA ILE A 714 -11.72 -23.21 6.43
C ILE A 714 -10.57 -24.07 5.89
N LEU A 715 -10.16 -23.82 4.65
CA LEU A 715 -9.10 -24.56 3.99
C LEU A 715 -7.84 -23.71 3.86
N GLY A 716 -6.69 -24.31 4.05
CA GLY A 716 -5.41 -23.68 3.75
C GLY A 716 -5.19 -23.50 2.24
N THR A 717 -4.34 -22.55 1.87
CA THR A 717 -4.08 -22.15 0.48
C THR A 717 -3.75 -23.32 -0.45
N LEU A 718 -2.92 -24.27 -0.02
CA LEU A 718 -2.59 -25.46 -0.80
C LEU A 718 -3.80 -26.32 -1.14
N LYS A 719 -4.73 -26.49 -0.19
CA LYS A 719 -5.94 -27.26 -0.42
C LYS A 719 -6.94 -26.50 -1.29
N VAL A 720 -7.06 -25.19 -1.12
CA VAL A 720 -7.92 -24.36 -1.97
C VAL A 720 -7.44 -24.42 -3.40
N ALA A 721 -6.15 -24.18 -3.65
CA ALA A 721 -5.56 -24.19 -4.99
C ALA A 721 -5.70 -25.54 -5.70
N SER A 722 -5.68 -26.68 -4.96
CA SER A 722 -5.88 -28.01 -5.52
C SER A 722 -7.35 -28.42 -5.68
N SER A 723 -8.30 -27.64 -5.14
CA SER A 723 -9.74 -27.93 -5.21
C SER A 723 -10.52 -26.87 -6.01
N ILE A 724 -9.84 -26.13 -6.87
CA ILE A 724 -10.46 -25.16 -7.80
C ILE A 724 -11.32 -25.92 -8.83
N ASP A 725 -12.40 -25.28 -9.31
CA ASP A 725 -13.32 -25.89 -10.27
C ASP A 725 -12.68 -26.14 -11.65
N SER A 726 -11.64 -25.37 -12.01
CA SER A 726 -10.83 -25.62 -13.20
C SER A 726 -9.78 -26.69 -12.94
N TRP A 727 -9.99 -27.86 -13.52
CA TRP A 727 -9.00 -28.95 -13.45
C TRP A 727 -7.69 -28.59 -14.15
N LEU A 728 -7.73 -27.75 -15.19
CA LEU A 728 -6.56 -27.30 -15.91
C LEU A 728 -5.65 -26.44 -15.05
N SER A 729 -6.25 -25.49 -14.31
CA SER A 729 -5.53 -24.66 -13.32
C SER A 729 -4.97 -25.47 -12.17
N SER A 730 -5.77 -26.40 -11.61
CA SER A 730 -5.32 -27.32 -10.55
C SER A 730 -4.15 -28.19 -11.01
N ALA A 731 -4.21 -28.75 -12.23
CA ALA A 731 -3.14 -29.56 -12.79
C ALA A 731 -1.83 -28.80 -12.99
N SER A 732 -1.90 -27.49 -13.28
CA SER A 732 -0.72 -26.66 -13.46
C SER A 732 -0.02 -26.22 -12.15
N PHE A 733 -0.59 -26.57 -10.98
CA PHE A 733 -0.06 -26.11 -9.69
C PHE A 733 1.03 -27.05 -9.14
N ILE A 734 0.69 -28.23 -8.62
CA ILE A 734 1.69 -29.12 -7.98
C ILE A 734 1.53 -30.60 -8.42
N ARG A 735 0.33 -31.14 -8.55
CA ARG A 735 0.05 -32.57 -8.75
C ARG A 735 -0.47 -32.86 -10.15
N THR A 736 0.25 -32.45 -11.19
CA THR A 736 -0.19 -32.51 -12.59
C THR A 736 -0.71 -33.90 -13.00
N ALA A 737 0.08 -34.95 -12.78
CA ALA A 737 -0.30 -36.29 -13.18
C ALA A 737 -1.54 -36.81 -12.40
N GLY A 738 -1.61 -36.57 -11.09
CA GLY A 738 -2.75 -37.02 -10.25
C GLY A 738 -4.04 -36.31 -10.66
N VAL A 739 -4.01 -35.00 -10.82
CA VAL A 739 -5.19 -34.20 -11.21
C VAL A 739 -5.68 -34.61 -12.60
N LEU A 740 -4.78 -34.73 -13.59
CA LEU A 740 -5.14 -35.17 -14.94
C LEU A 740 -5.80 -36.55 -14.94
N THR A 741 -5.27 -37.50 -14.15
CA THR A 741 -5.84 -38.84 -14.02
C THR A 741 -7.24 -38.79 -13.42
N GLU A 742 -7.42 -38.03 -12.30
CA GLU A 742 -8.71 -37.93 -11.62
C GLU A 742 -9.77 -37.26 -12.52
N SER A 743 -9.41 -36.17 -13.20
CA SER A 743 -10.33 -35.42 -14.07
C SER A 743 -10.67 -36.23 -15.34
N ALA A 744 -9.72 -36.98 -15.89
CA ALA A 744 -9.97 -37.89 -17.01
C ALA A 744 -10.93 -39.02 -16.63
N ILE A 745 -10.80 -39.61 -15.46
CA ILE A 745 -11.71 -40.69 -14.96
C ILE A 745 -13.12 -40.12 -14.75
N LYS A 746 -13.23 -38.89 -14.21
CA LYS A 746 -14.52 -38.25 -13.95
C LYS A 746 -15.16 -37.65 -15.21
N GLY A 747 -14.43 -37.51 -16.29
CA GLY A 747 -14.89 -36.79 -17.51
C GLY A 747 -15.20 -35.32 -17.27
N GLU A 748 -14.41 -34.62 -16.40
CA GLU A 748 -14.63 -33.23 -16.03
C GLU A 748 -14.43 -32.30 -17.22
N VAL A 749 -15.30 -31.29 -17.34
CA VAL A 749 -15.23 -30.24 -18.36
C VAL A 749 -14.77 -28.96 -17.73
N ASP A 750 -13.73 -28.35 -18.28
CA ASP A 750 -13.24 -27.04 -17.85
C ASP A 750 -13.95 -25.93 -18.65
N HIS A 751 -14.59 -25.01 -17.94
CA HIS A 751 -15.33 -23.90 -18.53
C HIS A 751 -14.47 -22.67 -18.88
N LEU A 752 -13.16 -22.70 -18.58
CA LEU A 752 -12.19 -21.62 -18.87
C LEU A 752 -12.63 -20.26 -18.27
N LEU A 753 -13.11 -20.28 -17.03
CA LEU A 753 -13.59 -19.09 -16.33
C LEU A 753 -12.49 -18.30 -15.64
N ASP A 754 -11.38 -18.93 -15.35
CA ASP A 754 -10.24 -18.35 -14.65
C ASP A 754 -9.18 -17.81 -15.63
N LEU A 755 -8.20 -17.08 -15.10
CA LEU A 755 -7.15 -16.48 -15.91
C LEU A 755 -6.19 -17.55 -16.48
N LYS A 756 -5.75 -18.46 -15.60
CA LYS A 756 -4.68 -19.40 -15.90
C LYS A 756 -5.07 -20.43 -16.96
N SER A 757 -6.28 -20.96 -16.90
CA SER A 757 -6.79 -21.89 -17.90
C SER A 757 -6.85 -21.27 -19.29
N ASN A 758 -7.26 -20.00 -19.39
CA ASN A 758 -7.28 -19.27 -20.67
C ASN A 758 -5.87 -19.04 -21.23
N VAL A 759 -4.91 -18.69 -20.38
CA VAL A 759 -3.50 -18.54 -20.76
C VAL A 759 -2.93 -19.86 -21.27
N ILE A 760 -3.17 -20.97 -20.58
CA ILE A 760 -2.68 -22.30 -20.99
C ILE A 760 -3.21 -22.69 -22.38
N VAL A 761 -4.49 -22.38 -22.66
CA VAL A 761 -5.13 -22.70 -23.96
C VAL A 761 -4.81 -21.65 -25.04
N GLY A 762 -4.14 -20.55 -24.69
CA GLY A 762 -3.79 -19.47 -25.63
C GLY A 762 -4.96 -18.57 -26.01
N LYS A 763 -6.00 -18.47 -25.15
CA LYS A 763 -7.12 -17.54 -25.34
C LYS A 763 -6.89 -16.22 -24.59
N LYS A 764 -7.60 -15.17 -25.00
CA LYS A 764 -7.63 -13.92 -24.22
C LYS A 764 -8.16 -14.21 -22.81
N ILE A 765 -7.61 -13.55 -21.82
CA ILE A 765 -8.06 -13.69 -20.43
C ILE A 765 -9.43 -13.02 -20.24
N PRO A 766 -10.31 -13.52 -19.39
CA PRO A 766 -11.62 -12.92 -19.10
C PRO A 766 -11.51 -11.75 -18.10
N ALA A 767 -10.52 -10.88 -18.28
CA ALA A 767 -10.25 -9.75 -17.40
C ALA A 767 -9.56 -8.61 -18.18
N GLY A 768 -9.66 -7.38 -17.66
CA GLY A 768 -9.06 -6.19 -18.26
C GLY A 768 -9.48 -6.00 -19.71
N THR A 769 -8.55 -5.62 -20.55
CA THR A 769 -8.77 -5.43 -22.00
C THR A 769 -9.03 -6.73 -22.80
N GLY A 770 -8.89 -7.89 -22.14
CA GLY A 770 -9.28 -9.19 -22.71
C GLY A 770 -10.77 -9.50 -22.65
N LEU A 771 -11.59 -8.65 -22.02
CA LEU A 771 -13.05 -8.78 -22.00
C LEU A 771 -13.64 -8.58 -23.38
N ARG A 772 -14.66 -9.35 -23.70
CA ARG A 772 -15.39 -9.25 -24.98
C ARG A 772 -16.01 -7.89 -25.23
N ALA A 773 -16.33 -7.13 -24.17
CA ALA A 773 -16.82 -5.76 -24.27
C ALA A 773 -15.87 -4.82 -25.04
N TYR A 774 -14.57 -5.13 -25.03
CA TYR A 774 -13.56 -4.36 -25.74
C TYR A 774 -13.29 -4.85 -27.17
N ASP A 775 -13.85 -5.98 -27.59
CA ASP A 775 -13.64 -6.51 -28.95
C ASP A 775 -14.27 -5.61 -30.03
N ASP A 776 -15.31 -4.85 -29.70
CA ASP A 776 -16.02 -3.94 -30.61
C ASP A 776 -15.60 -2.47 -30.49
N VAL A 777 -14.60 -2.16 -29.65
CA VAL A 777 -14.12 -0.79 -29.45
C VAL A 777 -13.28 -0.34 -30.66
N GLU A 778 -13.69 0.73 -31.32
CA GLU A 778 -12.94 1.36 -32.41
C GLU A 778 -11.98 2.39 -31.82
N LEU A 779 -10.69 2.23 -32.12
CA LEU A 779 -9.65 3.21 -31.74
C LEU A 779 -9.63 4.35 -32.77
N THR A 780 -9.66 5.59 -32.27
CA THR A 780 -9.50 6.78 -33.13
C THR A 780 -8.32 7.60 -32.63
N TYR A 781 -7.54 8.14 -33.58
CA TYR A 781 -6.47 9.07 -33.28
C TYR A 781 -6.64 10.33 -34.14
N ASN A 782 -6.72 11.50 -33.52
CA ASN A 782 -6.99 12.77 -34.19
C ASN A 782 -8.19 12.71 -35.15
N GLY A 783 -9.29 12.06 -34.73
CA GLY A 783 -10.50 11.92 -35.54
C GLY A 783 -10.43 10.90 -36.69
N ASN A 784 -9.27 10.32 -36.93
CA ASN A 784 -9.10 9.25 -37.95
C ASN A 784 -9.29 7.89 -37.30
N LYS A 785 -10.17 7.07 -37.84
CA LYS A 785 -10.33 5.67 -37.40
C LYS A 785 -9.05 4.91 -37.68
N LEU A 786 -8.45 4.33 -36.65
CA LEU A 786 -7.38 3.36 -36.80
C LEU A 786 -8.03 2.03 -37.16
N THR A 787 -7.76 1.57 -38.38
CA THR A 787 -8.26 0.27 -38.85
C THR A 787 -7.48 -0.83 -38.12
N ILE A 788 -8.13 -1.48 -37.16
CA ILE A 788 -7.57 -2.68 -36.51
C ILE A 788 -7.48 -3.78 -37.58
N ALA A 789 -6.33 -4.40 -37.74
CA ALA A 789 -6.16 -5.54 -38.58
C ALA A 789 -7.10 -6.67 -38.13
N ALA A 790 -7.87 -7.18 -39.08
CA ALA A 790 -8.84 -8.26 -39.06
C ALA A 790 -9.22 -8.83 -37.66
N LYS A 791 -10.46 -8.62 -37.26
CA LYS A 791 -11.14 -9.36 -36.17
C LYS A 791 -10.73 -10.83 -36.27
N ALA A 792 -10.06 -11.36 -35.24
CA ALA A 792 -9.98 -12.80 -35.11
C ALA A 792 -11.43 -13.30 -35.03
N ASP A 793 -11.79 -14.29 -35.86
CA ASP A 793 -13.11 -14.91 -35.88
C ASP A 793 -13.49 -15.38 -34.46
N THR A 794 -14.09 -14.50 -33.70
CA THR A 794 -14.73 -14.87 -32.42
C THR A 794 -15.98 -15.63 -32.81
N LYS A 795 -15.87 -16.95 -32.82
CA LYS A 795 -17.04 -17.81 -32.91
C LYS A 795 -17.94 -17.50 -31.71
N PRO A 796 -19.26 -17.34 -31.93
CA PRO A 796 -20.18 -17.18 -30.82
C PRO A 796 -20.00 -18.35 -29.83
N LEU A 797 -20.22 -18.06 -28.55
CA LEU A 797 -20.22 -19.09 -27.49
C LEU A 797 -21.03 -20.29 -27.93
N PRO A 798 -20.51 -21.53 -27.73
CA PRO A 798 -21.28 -22.72 -28.06
C PRO A 798 -22.62 -22.70 -27.32
N GLU A 799 -23.69 -23.22 -27.96
CA GLU A 799 -25.03 -23.31 -27.35
C GLU A 799 -25.03 -24.07 -26.00
N SER A 800 -24.01 -24.87 -25.77
CA SER A 800 -23.77 -25.58 -24.51
C SER A 800 -23.06 -24.75 -23.42
N ALA A 801 -22.77 -23.47 -23.65
CA ALA A 801 -22.18 -22.60 -22.61
C ALA A 801 -23.19 -22.46 -21.45
N PRO A 802 -22.70 -22.49 -20.20
CA PRO A 802 -23.55 -22.28 -19.03
C PRO A 802 -24.34 -20.98 -19.13
N ASP A 803 -25.57 -20.98 -18.66
CA ASP A 803 -26.47 -19.82 -18.80
C ASP A 803 -25.90 -18.53 -18.19
N PHE A 804 -25.11 -18.65 -17.11
CA PHE A 804 -24.47 -17.46 -16.51
C PHE A 804 -23.46 -16.76 -17.45
N LEU A 805 -22.81 -17.46 -18.38
CA LEU A 805 -21.95 -16.84 -19.40
C LEU A 805 -22.76 -16.03 -20.41
N LYS A 806 -23.97 -16.45 -20.68
CA LYS A 806 -24.92 -15.72 -21.52
C LYS A 806 -25.44 -14.49 -20.77
N ASP A 807 -25.71 -14.63 -19.47
CA ASP A 807 -26.12 -13.53 -18.62
C ASP A 807 -25.02 -12.47 -18.45
N VAL A 808 -23.74 -12.89 -18.35
CA VAL A 808 -22.58 -11.99 -18.33
C VAL A 808 -22.41 -11.27 -19.68
N GLU A 809 -22.65 -11.95 -20.81
CA GLU A 809 -22.56 -11.35 -22.13
C GLU A 809 -23.73 -10.36 -22.38
N GLU A 810 -24.93 -10.58 -21.76
CA GLU A 810 -26.06 -9.65 -21.82
C GLU A 810 -25.90 -8.44 -20.86
N GLN A 811 -25.19 -8.61 -19.76
CA GLN A 811 -24.95 -7.56 -18.74
C GLN A 811 -23.76 -6.68 -19.10
N LEU A 812 -22.84 -7.13 -19.97
CA LEU A 812 -21.77 -6.28 -20.45
C LEU A 812 -22.35 -5.21 -21.39
N PRO A 813 -21.97 -3.94 -21.26
CA PRO A 813 -22.47 -2.88 -22.13
C PRO A 813 -22.15 -3.24 -23.58
N LYS A 814 -23.20 -3.37 -24.40
CA LYS A 814 -23.14 -3.80 -25.82
C LYS A 814 -22.42 -2.78 -26.73
N LYS A 815 -22.18 -1.58 -26.24
CA LYS A 815 -21.33 -0.53 -26.84
C LYS A 815 -20.63 0.22 -25.69
N ALA A 816 -19.36 0.44 -25.89
CA ALA A 816 -18.59 1.30 -25.01
C ALA A 816 -19.12 2.75 -25.12
N GLU A 817 -20.17 3.05 -24.39
CA GLU A 817 -20.46 4.45 -23.99
C GLU A 817 -19.37 4.99 -23.05
N TRP A 818 -18.36 4.15 -22.78
CA TRP A 818 -17.25 4.38 -21.85
C TRP A 818 -16.12 5.25 -22.37
N ILE A 819 -15.99 5.42 -23.69
CA ILE A 819 -14.82 6.07 -24.28
C ILE A 819 -15.03 7.57 -24.43
N ASP A 820 -16.28 8.05 -24.48
CA ASP A 820 -16.55 9.49 -24.63
C ASP A 820 -16.56 10.27 -23.30
N GLY A 821 -16.58 9.62 -22.14
CA GLY A 821 -16.72 10.31 -20.86
C GLY A 821 -15.47 10.30 -19.97
N ASP A 822 -14.63 9.26 -20.03
CA ASP A 822 -13.58 9.06 -19.01
C ASP A 822 -12.13 9.33 -19.48
N PHE A 823 -11.90 9.51 -20.77
CA PHE A 823 -10.58 9.83 -21.34
C PHE A 823 -10.59 11.12 -22.14
N GLY A 824 -11.65 11.93 -21.97
CA GLY A 824 -11.81 13.17 -22.72
C GLY A 824 -10.75 14.20 -22.26
N TYR A 825 -9.91 14.62 -23.17
CA TYR A 825 -9.44 15.99 -23.22
C TYR A 825 -10.69 16.83 -23.42
N GLY A 826 -11.43 17.14 -22.38
CA GLY A 826 -12.68 17.86 -22.46
C GLY A 826 -12.96 18.58 -21.14
N GLY A 827 -13.62 19.69 -21.23
CA GLY A 827 -13.90 20.64 -20.17
C GLY A 827 -13.97 20.07 -18.76
N TYR A 828 -13.17 20.60 -17.89
CA TYR A 828 -13.21 20.29 -16.46
C TYR A 828 -13.97 21.40 -15.73
N SER A 829 -14.72 21.02 -14.69
CA SER A 829 -15.22 21.99 -13.74
C SER A 829 -14.04 22.71 -13.04
N LYS A 830 -14.20 23.92 -12.56
CA LYS A 830 -13.19 24.65 -11.75
C LYS A 830 -12.65 23.84 -10.57
N ASN A 831 -13.31 22.76 -10.18
CA ASN A 831 -12.93 21.83 -9.10
C ASN A 831 -12.14 20.61 -9.59
N GLY A 832 -11.74 20.53 -10.85
CA GLY A 832 -10.91 19.45 -11.40
C GLY A 832 -11.62 18.12 -11.59
N ARG A 833 -12.96 18.09 -11.57
CA ARG A 833 -13.75 16.88 -11.88
C ARG A 833 -14.17 16.86 -13.35
N THR A 834 -14.36 15.67 -13.89
CA THR A 834 -14.95 15.48 -15.22
C THR A 834 -16.38 16.04 -15.26
N LEU A 835 -16.79 16.54 -16.43
CA LEU A 835 -18.15 17.00 -16.69
C LEU A 835 -19.16 15.89 -16.38
N THR A 836 -20.22 16.24 -15.68
CA THR A 836 -21.37 15.34 -15.52
C THR A 836 -22.22 15.32 -16.78
N ASN A 837 -23.03 14.27 -16.96
CA ASN A 837 -23.94 14.17 -18.10
C ASN A 837 -24.94 15.35 -18.17
N ASP A 838 -25.24 15.97 -17.05
CA ASP A 838 -26.13 17.13 -17.00
C ASP A 838 -25.39 18.41 -17.41
N GLU A 839 -24.14 18.60 -17.01
CA GLU A 839 -23.28 19.69 -17.43
C GLU A 839 -22.95 19.63 -18.92
N ALA A 840 -22.75 18.45 -19.47
CA ALA A 840 -22.52 18.24 -20.91
C ALA A 840 -23.73 18.59 -21.79
N LYS A 841 -24.95 18.61 -21.24
CA LYS A 841 -26.20 18.94 -21.92
C LYS A 841 -26.56 20.42 -21.85
N LEU A 842 -25.76 21.27 -21.20
CA LEU A 842 -26.01 22.71 -21.17
C LEU A 842 -25.90 23.29 -22.58
N TYR A 843 -26.89 24.04 -22.99
CA TYR A 843 -26.93 24.68 -24.29
C TYR A 843 -26.21 26.04 -24.27
N LEU A 844 -25.46 26.34 -25.32
CA LEU A 844 -24.65 27.58 -25.40
C LEU A 844 -25.50 28.86 -25.35
N TYR A 845 -26.72 28.82 -25.87
CA TYR A 845 -27.60 29.96 -25.88
C TYR A 845 -28.46 30.08 -24.61
N ASP A 846 -29.10 29.00 -24.24
CA ASP A 846 -30.12 29.02 -23.17
C ASP A 846 -29.49 28.98 -21.77
N ASP A 847 -28.41 28.23 -21.62
CA ASP A 847 -27.77 27.99 -20.31
C ASP A 847 -26.51 28.81 -20.09
N LEU A 848 -25.64 28.98 -21.11
CA LEU A 848 -24.42 29.75 -21.01
C LEU A 848 -24.56 31.22 -21.42
N GLU A 849 -25.73 31.64 -21.86
CA GLU A 849 -26.02 33.03 -22.27
C GLU A 849 -25.11 33.57 -23.39
N VAL A 850 -24.52 32.71 -24.22
CA VAL A 850 -23.75 33.09 -25.39
C VAL A 850 -24.67 33.79 -26.39
N SER A 851 -24.26 34.94 -26.92
CA SER A 851 -25.16 35.72 -27.78
C SER A 851 -25.61 34.99 -29.05
N GLN A 852 -26.86 35.12 -29.44
CA GLN A 852 -27.52 34.43 -30.56
C GLN A 852 -26.73 34.50 -31.90
N ARG A 853 -25.92 35.56 -32.03
CA ARG A 853 -25.06 35.72 -33.21
C ARG A 853 -23.96 34.65 -33.27
N TRP A 854 -23.38 34.33 -32.14
CA TRP A 854 -22.28 33.36 -32.07
C TRP A 854 -22.82 31.95 -31.98
N THR A 855 -23.90 31.73 -31.24
CA THR A 855 -24.55 30.44 -31.13
C THR A 855 -25.00 29.90 -32.49
N ASN A 856 -25.56 30.76 -33.36
CA ASN A 856 -25.90 30.39 -34.72
C ASN A 856 -24.67 29.94 -35.54
N LYS A 857 -23.52 30.55 -35.29
CA LYS A 857 -22.27 30.16 -35.97
C LYS A 857 -21.71 28.83 -35.42
N PHE A 858 -21.80 28.62 -34.14
CA PHE A 858 -21.42 27.34 -33.53
C PHE A 858 -22.33 26.19 -34.00
N SER A 859 -23.64 26.45 -34.08
CA SER A 859 -24.64 25.49 -34.57
C SER A 859 -24.45 25.12 -36.06
N GLU A 860 -23.99 26.07 -36.91
CA GLU A 860 -23.62 25.75 -38.32
C GLU A 860 -22.53 24.69 -38.44
N VAL A 861 -21.72 24.50 -37.41
CA VAL A 861 -20.62 23.52 -37.35
C VAL A 861 -20.97 22.33 -36.42
N GLY A 862 -22.20 22.32 -35.89
CA GLY A 862 -22.70 21.21 -35.06
C GLY A 862 -22.22 21.29 -33.60
N ILE A 863 -22.02 22.48 -33.08
CA ILE A 863 -21.69 22.76 -31.67
C ILE A 863 -22.89 23.50 -31.07
N GLU A 864 -23.69 22.84 -30.27
CA GLU A 864 -24.89 23.36 -29.64
C GLU A 864 -24.84 23.29 -28.12
N THR A 865 -24.10 22.30 -27.57
CA THR A 865 -24.02 22.07 -26.11
C THR A 865 -22.55 22.12 -25.63
N VAL A 866 -22.37 22.17 -24.32
CA VAL A 866 -21.07 22.09 -23.70
C VAL A 866 -20.40 20.76 -24.03
N GLY A 867 -21.15 19.67 -24.19
CA GLY A 867 -20.64 18.37 -24.60
C GLY A 867 -19.97 18.42 -25.98
N ASP A 868 -20.45 19.24 -26.89
CA ASP A 868 -19.88 19.37 -28.23
C ASP A 868 -18.54 20.13 -28.27
N LEU A 869 -18.22 20.84 -27.19
CA LEU A 869 -16.93 21.54 -26.99
C LEU A 869 -15.86 20.61 -26.46
N ILE A 870 -16.19 19.42 -26.00
CA ILE A 870 -15.23 18.45 -25.47
C ILE A 870 -14.21 18.09 -26.56
N GLY A 871 -12.93 18.26 -26.24
CA GLY A 871 -11.83 17.98 -27.18
C GLY A 871 -11.55 19.05 -28.23
N LYS A 872 -12.17 20.24 -28.11
CA LYS A 872 -11.86 21.40 -28.99
C LYS A 872 -11.07 22.43 -28.20
N THR A 873 -10.03 22.96 -28.82
CA THR A 873 -9.23 24.07 -28.29
C THR A 873 -9.79 25.42 -28.74
N GLU A 874 -9.40 26.52 -28.09
CA GLU A 874 -9.73 27.87 -28.53
C GLU A 874 -9.28 28.13 -29.98
N ASP A 875 -8.12 27.64 -30.38
CA ASP A 875 -7.59 27.75 -31.72
C ASP A 875 -8.43 26.98 -32.75
N ASP A 876 -8.96 25.83 -32.39
CA ASP A 876 -9.86 25.07 -33.25
C ASP A 876 -11.16 25.84 -33.51
N LEU A 877 -11.67 26.53 -32.49
CA LEU A 877 -12.87 27.34 -32.62
C LEU A 877 -12.58 28.63 -33.38
N LEU A 878 -11.42 29.26 -33.24
CA LEU A 878 -10.99 30.42 -34.01
C LEU A 878 -10.79 30.13 -35.50
N ARG A 879 -10.59 28.90 -35.90
CA ARG A 879 -10.50 28.44 -37.29
C ARG A 879 -11.87 28.35 -37.99
N ILE A 880 -12.97 28.44 -37.23
CA ILE A 880 -14.31 28.43 -37.79
C ILE A 880 -14.60 29.81 -38.41
N ASP A 881 -15.04 29.82 -39.69
CA ASP A 881 -15.23 31.03 -40.45
C ASP A 881 -16.32 31.95 -39.81
N GLY A 882 -15.90 33.13 -39.39
CA GLY A 882 -16.76 34.11 -38.75
C GLY A 882 -16.82 34.05 -37.21
N ILE A 883 -16.05 33.21 -36.54
CA ILE A 883 -15.84 33.19 -35.09
C ILE A 883 -14.54 33.97 -34.83
N GLY A 884 -14.56 34.90 -33.91
CA GLY A 884 -13.40 35.70 -33.50
C GLY A 884 -13.25 35.76 -31.99
N ALA A 885 -12.16 36.40 -31.51
CA ALA A 885 -11.80 36.46 -30.09
C ALA A 885 -12.96 36.86 -29.14
N LYS A 886 -13.88 37.72 -29.58
CA LYS A 886 -15.05 38.10 -28.77
C LYS A 886 -16.04 36.94 -28.57
N ALA A 887 -16.16 36.05 -29.53
CA ALA A 887 -17.04 34.88 -29.38
C ALA A 887 -16.49 33.90 -28.37
N ILE A 888 -15.15 33.75 -28.36
CA ILE A 888 -14.44 32.90 -27.41
C ILE A 888 -14.49 33.52 -26.00
N GLU A 889 -14.39 34.84 -25.87
CA GLU A 889 -14.52 35.56 -24.60
C GLU A 889 -15.92 35.35 -23.98
N GLU A 890 -17.01 35.52 -24.76
CA GLU A 890 -18.38 35.25 -24.30
C GLU A 890 -18.59 33.78 -23.91
N LEU A 891 -18.01 32.85 -24.67
CA LEU A 891 -18.08 31.44 -24.39
C LEU A 891 -17.32 31.07 -23.09
N ARG A 892 -16.14 31.68 -22.89
CA ARG A 892 -15.32 31.49 -21.68
C ARG A 892 -16.04 32.01 -20.45
N ASP A 893 -16.64 33.22 -20.55
CA ASP A 893 -17.39 33.83 -19.47
C ASP A 893 -18.60 32.99 -19.10
N GLY A 894 -19.32 32.42 -20.07
CA GLY A 894 -20.44 31.53 -19.86
C GLY A 894 -20.01 30.21 -19.18
N LEU A 895 -18.92 29.59 -19.62
CA LEU A 895 -18.37 28.39 -18.98
C LEU A 895 -17.90 28.66 -17.55
N GLU A 896 -17.27 29.83 -17.32
CA GLU A 896 -16.83 30.22 -15.98
C GLU A 896 -17.99 30.47 -15.02
N ALA A 897 -19.11 30.99 -15.50
CA ALA A 897 -20.33 31.18 -14.70
C ALA A 897 -20.89 29.85 -14.16
N HIS A 898 -20.72 28.76 -14.92
CA HIS A 898 -21.09 27.40 -14.54
C HIS A 898 -19.97 26.62 -13.86
N ASN A 899 -18.84 27.28 -13.45
CA ASN A 899 -17.65 26.63 -12.87
C ASN A 899 -16.97 25.61 -13.81
N LEU A 900 -17.06 25.81 -15.11
CA LEU A 900 -16.40 25.05 -16.15
C LEU A 900 -15.17 25.83 -16.66
N LEU A 901 -14.17 25.12 -17.17
CA LEU A 901 -12.97 25.73 -17.73
C LEU A 901 -12.81 25.32 -19.18
N PHE A 902 -12.39 26.27 -20.02
CA PHE A 902 -11.92 25.97 -21.36
C PHE A 902 -10.54 25.28 -21.28
N ILE A 903 -10.24 24.40 -22.22
CA ILE A 903 -8.90 23.79 -22.29
C ILE A 903 -7.91 24.89 -22.65
N LEU A 904 -6.95 25.14 -21.77
CA LEU A 904 -5.82 26.00 -22.08
C LEU A 904 -4.86 25.21 -22.97
N GLU A 905 -4.39 25.81 -24.04
CA GLU A 905 -3.32 25.27 -24.85
C GLU A 905 -2.08 25.01 -24.01
N PRO A 906 -1.32 23.93 -24.26
CA PRO A 906 0.01 23.80 -23.72
C PRO A 906 0.86 24.98 -24.26
N ASP A 907 1.59 25.63 -23.35
CA ASP A 907 2.51 26.72 -23.72
C ASP A 907 3.39 26.30 -24.90
N GLU A 908 3.50 27.14 -25.93
CA GLU A 908 4.21 26.89 -27.19
C GLU A 908 5.72 26.60 -27.05
N ASP A 909 6.28 26.66 -25.83
CA ASP A 909 7.73 26.47 -25.60
C ASP A 909 8.16 24.98 -25.46
N GLU A 910 7.26 23.99 -25.56
CA GLU A 910 7.59 22.56 -25.47
C GLU A 910 7.09 21.68 -26.63
N ALA A 911 6.62 22.22 -27.70
CA ALA A 911 6.16 21.44 -28.84
C ALA A 911 7.15 21.50 -30.00
N ASP A 912 8.29 20.85 -29.87
CA ASP A 912 9.02 20.31 -31.03
C ASP A 912 8.25 19.08 -31.58
N SER A 913 7.08 19.36 -32.17
CA SER A 913 6.24 18.34 -32.82
C SER A 913 6.83 17.89 -34.17
N GLU A 914 7.89 18.52 -34.66
CA GLU A 914 8.59 18.11 -35.87
C GLU A 914 9.41 16.83 -35.67
N ASP A 915 9.97 16.59 -34.50
CA ASP A 915 10.73 15.36 -34.22
C ASP A 915 9.84 14.11 -34.10
N LEU A 916 8.62 14.26 -33.60
CA LEU A 916 7.71 13.12 -33.49
C LEU A 916 7.11 12.73 -34.84
N SER A 917 6.86 13.71 -35.73
CA SER A 917 6.40 13.45 -37.11
C SER A 917 7.51 12.91 -38.01
N GLN A 918 8.78 13.27 -37.76
CA GLN A 918 9.93 12.70 -38.45
C GLN A 918 10.21 11.25 -38.00
N LEU A 919 10.06 10.97 -36.68
CA LEU A 919 10.17 9.61 -36.13
C LEU A 919 9.05 8.70 -36.63
N LEU A 920 7.82 9.18 -36.74
CA LEU A 920 6.68 8.46 -37.28
C LEU A 920 6.85 8.20 -38.81
N ASN A 921 7.39 9.15 -39.56
CA ASN A 921 7.68 8.98 -41.00
C ASN A 921 8.86 8.03 -41.25
N MET A 922 9.84 7.93 -40.35
CA MET A 922 10.90 6.92 -40.42
C MET A 922 10.42 5.49 -40.19
N VAL A 923 9.42 5.32 -39.33
CA VAL A 923 8.87 4.00 -38.97
C VAL A 923 7.88 3.47 -40.04
N PHE A 924 7.25 4.36 -40.80
CA PHE A 924 6.23 4.00 -41.82
C PHE A 924 6.65 4.22 -43.27
N SER A 925 7.96 4.28 -43.57
CA SER A 925 8.44 4.30 -44.95
C SER A 925 8.26 2.92 -45.58
N PRO A 926 7.60 2.80 -46.76
CA PRO A 926 7.31 1.52 -47.41
C PRO A 926 8.54 0.76 -47.92
N ASP A 927 9.73 1.36 -47.86
CA ASP A 927 10.95 0.81 -48.48
C ASP A 927 11.89 0.09 -47.50
N ALA A 928 11.54 -0.05 -46.21
CA ALA A 928 12.28 -0.90 -45.28
C ALA A 928 11.75 -2.34 -45.31
N GLY A 929 11.84 -2.96 -46.46
CA GLY A 929 11.59 -4.37 -46.62
C GLY A 929 12.82 -5.20 -46.27
N ASN A 930 12.56 -6.29 -45.53
CA ASN A 930 13.42 -7.43 -45.31
C ASN A 930 14.77 -7.17 -44.61
N ASP A 931 14.76 -7.30 -43.31
CA ASP A 931 15.70 -8.11 -42.53
C ASP A 931 15.54 -7.85 -41.00
N ILE A 932 14.44 -8.30 -40.45
CA ILE A 932 14.33 -8.51 -39.01
C ILE A 932 13.87 -9.94 -38.77
N MET A 933 14.83 -10.80 -38.54
CA MET A 933 14.59 -12.16 -38.05
C MET A 933 13.99 -12.14 -36.64
N LEU A 934 12.86 -12.77 -36.52
CA LEU A 934 12.24 -13.17 -35.25
C LEU A 934 13.21 -14.09 -34.49
N GLY A 935 13.89 -13.54 -33.48
CA GLY A 935 14.65 -14.28 -32.49
C GLY A 935 13.72 -14.85 -31.40
N SER A 936 13.33 -16.11 -31.55
CA SER A 936 12.77 -16.91 -30.49
C SER A 936 13.82 -17.11 -29.39
N ALA A 937 13.52 -16.73 -28.17
CA ALA A 937 14.36 -17.01 -27.01
C ALA A 937 14.38 -18.51 -26.71
N VAL A 938 15.49 -19.15 -27.03
CA VAL A 938 15.91 -20.46 -26.54
C VAL A 938 17.20 -20.23 -25.75
N PRO A 939 17.39 -20.80 -24.57
CA PRO A 939 18.62 -20.60 -23.80
C PRO A 939 19.81 -21.24 -24.53
N PRO A 940 21.02 -20.66 -24.43
CA PRO A 940 22.17 -21.13 -25.21
C PRO A 940 22.68 -22.46 -24.66
N THR A 941 22.71 -23.46 -25.56
CA THR A 941 23.55 -24.64 -25.41
C THR A 941 24.93 -24.31 -25.92
N HIS A 942 25.94 -24.68 -25.13
CA HIS A 942 27.35 -24.58 -25.51
C HIS A 942 27.64 -25.36 -26.80
N SER A 943 28.35 -24.75 -27.74
CA SER A 943 29.26 -25.44 -28.63
C SER A 943 30.49 -24.58 -28.85
N SER A 944 31.60 -25.26 -28.69
CA SER A 944 32.97 -24.85 -28.89
C SER A 944 33.26 -24.42 -30.35
N ASP A 945 34.16 -23.51 -30.53
CA ASP A 945 35.43 -23.58 -31.20
C ASP A 945 35.85 -22.21 -31.78
N ASP A 946 37.05 -21.94 -31.51
CA ASP A 946 38.22 -21.43 -32.18
C ASP A 946 38.62 -19.94 -32.04
N GLU A 947 39.71 -19.89 -31.35
CA GLU A 947 41.06 -19.36 -31.64
C GLU A 947 41.37 -17.85 -31.63
N LEU A 948 42.29 -17.58 -30.69
CA LEU A 948 43.49 -16.76 -30.73
C LEU A 948 43.44 -15.24 -30.52
N ILE A 949 44.00 -14.79 -29.45
CA ILE A 949 45.31 -14.19 -29.18
C ILE A 949 45.27 -13.29 -27.94
N GLY A 950 46.09 -13.66 -26.96
CA GLY A 950 47.00 -12.72 -26.24
C GLY A 950 46.52 -12.04 -24.97
N GLY A 951 46.76 -12.63 -23.85
CA GLY A 951 47.61 -12.04 -22.79
C GLY A 951 46.97 -11.11 -21.78
N SER A 952 46.74 -11.63 -20.64
CA SER A 952 47.34 -11.34 -19.33
C SER A 952 46.37 -11.66 -18.16
N ASP A 953 46.93 -12.39 -17.21
CA ASP A 953 46.33 -12.93 -16.01
C ASP A 953 45.46 -11.98 -15.17
N ILE A 954 44.17 -12.37 -14.97
CA ILE A 954 43.44 -12.14 -13.74
C ILE A 954 42.63 -13.41 -13.48
N LYS A 955 42.97 -14.17 -12.47
CA LYS A 955 42.22 -15.33 -12.02
C LYS A 955 40.85 -14.89 -11.51
N SER A 956 39.81 -15.30 -12.19
CA SER A 956 38.43 -15.14 -11.74
C SER A 956 38.11 -16.13 -10.62
N GLY A 957 37.31 -15.66 -9.62
CA GLY A 957 36.99 -16.38 -8.40
C GLY A 957 36.06 -17.58 -8.53
N ASP A 958 35.86 -18.14 -9.73
CA ASP A 958 34.92 -19.26 -9.96
C ASP A 958 35.53 -20.66 -9.75
N GLN A 959 36.84 -20.76 -9.42
CA GLN A 959 37.45 -22.03 -9.12
C GLN A 959 37.37 -22.46 -7.64
N VAL A 960 37.00 -21.56 -6.73
CA VAL A 960 36.91 -21.87 -5.28
C VAL A 960 35.56 -22.49 -4.88
N ILE A 961 34.55 -22.32 -5.69
CA ILE A 961 33.19 -22.83 -5.35
C ILE A 961 32.99 -24.29 -5.77
N ASN A 962 33.74 -24.81 -6.74
CA ASN A 962 33.60 -26.17 -7.22
C ASN A 962 34.38 -27.24 -6.42
N GLU A 963 35.37 -26.88 -5.62
CA GLU A 963 36.07 -27.82 -4.75
C GLU A 963 35.31 -28.12 -3.45
N ASP A 964 34.48 -27.17 -2.96
CA ASP A 964 33.68 -27.39 -1.75
C ASP A 964 32.38 -28.17 -1.99
N LEU A 965 31.85 -28.20 -3.21
CA LEU A 965 30.69 -29.03 -3.55
C LEU A 965 31.02 -30.51 -3.74
N GLY A 966 32.27 -30.84 -4.09
CA GLY A 966 32.74 -32.22 -4.15
C GLY A 966 32.87 -32.87 -2.78
N SER A 967 33.33 -32.15 -1.79
CA SER A 967 33.47 -32.63 -0.42
C SER A 967 32.15 -32.83 0.31
N LEU A 968 31.08 -32.10 -0.07
CA LEU A 968 29.75 -32.25 0.52
C LEU A 968 29.01 -33.50 -0.01
N GLN A 969 29.22 -33.86 -1.27
CA GLN A 969 28.67 -35.07 -1.87
C GLN A 969 29.35 -36.34 -1.34
N ASP A 970 30.63 -36.27 -1.05
CA ASP A 970 31.37 -37.37 -0.42
C ASP A 970 30.96 -37.58 1.05
N LEU A 971 30.66 -36.52 1.79
CA LEU A 971 30.13 -36.58 3.16
C LEU A 971 28.71 -37.17 3.22
N LEU A 972 27.85 -36.80 2.28
CA LEU A 972 26.48 -37.33 2.18
C LEU A 972 26.48 -38.81 1.78
N SER A 973 27.40 -39.26 0.93
CA SER A 973 27.55 -40.65 0.56
C SER A 973 28.12 -41.55 1.69
N GLN A 974 28.77 -41.01 2.69
CA GLN A 974 29.23 -41.68 3.90
C GLN A 974 28.13 -41.85 4.94
N VAL A 975 27.13 -40.96 4.98
CA VAL A 975 25.97 -41.04 5.88
C VAL A 975 24.95 -42.10 5.41
N GLU A 976 24.86 -42.36 4.09
CA GLU A 976 23.97 -43.40 3.55
C GLU A 976 24.51 -44.83 3.63
N ARG A 977 25.77 -45.05 4.08
CA ARG A 977 26.38 -46.38 4.24
C ARG A 977 26.62 -46.81 5.69
N GLY A 978 25.87 -46.27 6.60
CA GLY A 978 25.90 -46.68 8.01
C GLY A 978 24.95 -47.83 8.25
N ASP A 979 25.36 -49.04 7.92
CA ASP A 979 24.77 -50.30 8.42
C ASP A 979 25.01 -50.47 9.92
N GLY A 980 23.97 -50.83 10.55
CA GLY A 980 23.68 -51.72 11.63
C GLY A 980 24.70 -52.06 12.75
N ASP A 981 24.10 -52.08 13.92
CA ASP A 981 24.54 -52.86 15.12
C ASP A 981 25.85 -52.46 15.81
N GLU A 982 25.69 -51.80 16.96
CA GLU A 982 26.23 -52.39 18.21
C GLU A 982 25.67 -51.69 19.46
N LYS A 983 25.26 -52.52 20.34
CA LYS A 983 24.77 -52.26 21.68
C LYS A 983 25.88 -51.90 22.66
N LEU A 984 25.49 -51.22 23.75
CA LEU A 984 26.09 -51.22 25.09
C LEU A 984 27.25 -50.21 25.26
N GLU A 985 27.22 -49.34 26.20
CA GLU A 985 26.91 -49.18 27.62
C GLU A 985 26.61 -47.69 27.97
#